data_c1e9d1c72cf824541f8fb64d10d1bdbc
#
_entry.id   c1e9d1c72cf824541f8fb64d10d1bdbc
#
_cell.length_a   1.000
_cell.length_b   1.000
_cell.length_c   1.000
_cell.angle_alpha   90.00
_cell.angle_beta   90.00
_cell.angle_gamma   90.00
#
_symmetry.space_group_name_H-M   'P 1'
#
loop_
_entity.id
_entity.type
_entity.pdbx_description
1 polymer ?
#
loop_
_entity_poly.entity_id
_entity_poly.type
_entity_poly.pdbx_seq_one_letter_code
_entity_poly.pdbx_strand_id
1 'polypeptide(L)'
;MFWRLKTLSITFFALFSALLNAAVAPIVVIHGDKSLADAGERRFALVLARHAARWYRDGGLAADVASDADLATTLKDRKIALLVHCAEPNASQLAQLRRFVASGGKLIVTFSTSSGLAEIMGVANGRYVRNSGGLFYSMHFVSDRPSNIPSAIRQSSANIVSAAAIPGKSRVLAWWADSNGRATANPAWIASDTGFWMTHVLLADGDASGKSRLLIALSAHLCPSLWMDAARARLAVAGSAGPWRGPDDAMRKTASLRDTPRNHRLRLKLKQAKQIQTDAQAMLKKGRGAVAWMLANDLDQAMTDAYGIMQQPIPGEIRAVWDHSCQGLYPGDWQRTCRVLKEAGISDILVNAAGPGFAHCNISAFPHSPLYDASGDQLAACVKAAHRYGIRVHAWLICYSTTQATASRLAKYRADGLLLESTDGKTGPWLDPSSTAARAKIVKAAEELLVKYAIDGIHLDFIRYPDYYGSLGKGTKERFELSRGKKVASWPEDAKKSPVFRELVRWRTAQVTALVADIRTMQRRRAPGKLVTAAVLGKYPTCIESVGQDWMSWLECGYIDYAYPMNYMEDMAKYTELLSVQLKKRNVATRVVGGIGVTAAESRLEADDVIDQINALRSGRAAGFALFDLDTTLVKDILPVLRLGITDVANVREPKAAGR
;
A
#
# COMPACT_ATOMS: atom_id res chain seq x y z
N MET A 1 2.03 30.05 -10.74
CA MET A 1 3.45 30.45 -10.69
C MET A 1 4.13 30.12 -9.34
N PHE A 2 3.63 29.13 -8.54
CA PHE A 2 4.13 28.81 -7.20
C PHE A 2 4.62 27.36 -7.01
N TRP A 3 4.77 26.59 -8.09
CA TRP A 3 5.00 25.14 -8.08
C TRP A 3 6.42 24.68 -8.44
N ARG A 4 7.38 25.58 -8.61
CA ARG A 4 8.76 25.22 -9.04
C ARG A 4 9.76 24.91 -7.93
N LEU A 5 9.38 24.81 -6.65
CA LEU A 5 10.35 24.80 -5.56
C LEU A 5 10.45 23.50 -4.72
N LYS A 6 9.47 22.57 -4.79
CA LYS A 6 9.70 21.22 -4.20
C LYS A 6 10.67 20.39 -5.04
N THR A 7 10.67 20.56 -6.36
CA THR A 7 11.66 19.94 -7.26
C THR A 7 13.08 20.48 -7.06
N LEU A 8 13.23 21.72 -6.59
CA LEU A 8 14.56 22.28 -6.27
C LEU A 8 15.14 21.72 -4.96
N SER A 9 14.31 21.34 -3.98
CA SER A 9 14.81 20.72 -2.74
C SER A 9 15.32 19.30 -2.98
N ILE A 10 14.70 18.53 -3.86
CA ILE A 10 15.18 17.20 -4.25
C ILE A 10 16.46 17.31 -5.09
N THR A 11 16.56 18.30 -5.97
CA THR A 11 17.75 18.56 -6.78
C THR A 11 18.90 19.14 -5.95
N PHE A 12 18.61 19.93 -4.91
CA PHE A 12 19.63 20.44 -4.00
C PHE A 12 20.20 19.34 -3.09
N PHE A 13 19.38 18.35 -2.69
CA PHE A 13 19.85 17.16 -1.96
C PHE A 13 20.70 16.25 -2.85
N ALA A 14 20.35 16.10 -4.13
CA ALA A 14 21.17 15.39 -5.12
C ALA A 14 22.48 16.12 -5.44
N LEU A 15 22.50 17.46 -5.48
CA LEU A 15 23.71 18.26 -5.71
C LEU A 15 24.57 18.40 -4.45
N PHE A 16 23.99 18.42 -3.25
CA PHE A 16 24.77 18.41 -2.00
C PHE A 16 25.41 17.02 -1.72
N SER A 17 24.81 15.94 -2.25
CA SER A 17 25.42 14.60 -2.26
C SER A 17 26.57 14.46 -3.28
N ALA A 18 26.66 15.32 -4.28
CA ALA A 18 27.65 15.23 -5.35
C ALA A 18 28.96 16.02 -5.09
N LEU A 19 29.00 16.85 -4.03
CA LEU A 19 30.17 17.67 -3.68
C LEU A 19 30.91 17.24 -2.40
N LEU A 20 30.41 16.26 -1.68
CA LEU A 20 31.20 15.52 -0.69
C LEU A 20 31.80 14.31 -1.40
N ASN A 21 33.12 14.17 -1.41
CA ASN A 21 33.79 12.88 -1.68
C ASN A 21 32.92 11.80 -1.09
N ALA A 22 32.45 10.86 -1.92
CA ALA A 22 31.44 9.86 -1.53
C ALA A 22 31.97 9.03 -0.35
N ALA A 23 31.82 9.55 0.86
CA ALA A 23 32.09 8.79 2.06
C ALA A 23 31.18 7.57 2.05
N VAL A 24 31.77 6.40 2.16
CA VAL A 24 31.07 5.12 2.20
C VAL A 24 29.99 5.19 3.30
N ALA A 25 28.73 4.89 2.98
CA ALA A 25 27.67 4.92 3.97
C ALA A 25 28.01 3.99 5.16
N PRO A 26 27.78 4.40 6.41
CA PRO A 26 28.17 3.60 7.58
C PRO A 26 27.37 2.29 7.68
N ILE A 27 26.24 2.20 6.98
CA ILE A 27 25.35 1.03 6.97
C ILE A 27 25.32 0.46 5.56
N VAL A 28 25.39 -0.87 5.45
CA VAL A 28 25.10 -1.60 4.23
C VAL A 28 23.98 -2.61 4.46
N VAL A 29 23.01 -2.64 3.57
CA VAL A 29 21.91 -3.62 3.53
C VAL A 29 22.28 -4.68 2.49
N ILE A 30 22.57 -5.89 2.93
CA ILE A 30 23.05 -6.98 2.10
C ILE A 30 21.92 -7.98 1.88
N HIS A 31 21.51 -8.17 0.64
CA HIS A 31 20.54 -9.21 0.30
C HIS A 31 21.19 -10.52 -0.06
N GLY A 32 20.50 -11.64 0.25
CA GLY A 32 20.91 -12.96 -0.19
C GLY A 32 20.91 -13.07 -1.71
N ASP A 33 22.01 -13.58 -2.26
CA ASP A 33 22.20 -13.91 -3.67
C ASP A 33 22.93 -15.25 -3.77
N LYS A 34 24.22 -15.34 -3.40
CA LYS A 34 24.97 -16.60 -3.32
C LYS A 34 24.48 -17.53 -2.21
N SER A 35 23.94 -16.98 -1.12
CA SER A 35 23.36 -17.74 -0.01
C SER A 35 21.95 -18.27 -0.29
N LEU A 36 21.39 -18.05 -1.48
CA LEU A 36 20.05 -18.49 -1.89
C LEU A 36 20.11 -19.28 -3.21
N ALA A 37 19.55 -20.48 -3.22
CA ALA A 37 19.50 -21.33 -4.40
C ALA A 37 18.44 -20.87 -5.42
N ASP A 38 17.27 -20.46 -4.94
CA ASP A 38 16.12 -20.11 -5.79
C ASP A 38 16.18 -18.68 -6.32
N ALA A 39 15.93 -18.51 -7.62
CA ALA A 39 15.95 -17.20 -8.29
C ALA A 39 14.80 -16.28 -7.86
N GLY A 40 13.66 -16.84 -7.44
CA GLY A 40 12.52 -16.08 -6.90
C GLY A 40 12.85 -15.50 -5.53
N GLU A 41 13.49 -16.33 -4.66
CA GLU A 41 13.95 -15.89 -3.34
C GLU A 41 15.02 -14.80 -3.44
N ARG A 42 15.97 -14.91 -4.38
CA ARG A 42 16.97 -13.85 -4.64
C ARG A 42 16.30 -12.52 -5.03
N ARG A 43 15.32 -12.55 -5.93
CA ARG A 43 14.55 -11.34 -6.29
C ARG A 43 13.79 -10.78 -5.10
N PHE A 44 13.16 -11.63 -4.30
CA PHE A 44 12.44 -11.22 -3.10
C PHE A 44 13.38 -10.58 -2.07
N ALA A 45 14.54 -11.19 -1.79
CA ALA A 45 15.56 -10.64 -0.90
C ALA A 45 16.02 -9.23 -1.33
N LEU A 46 16.24 -9.01 -2.64
CA LEU A 46 16.59 -7.69 -3.18
C LEU A 46 15.46 -6.65 -2.96
N VAL A 47 14.20 -7.03 -3.15
CA VAL A 47 13.07 -6.14 -2.89
C VAL A 47 13.03 -5.74 -1.42
N LEU A 48 13.18 -6.70 -0.50
CA LEU A 48 13.20 -6.42 0.95
C LEU A 48 14.39 -5.53 1.35
N ALA A 49 15.56 -5.74 0.76
CA ALA A 49 16.74 -4.91 1.02
C ALA A 49 16.52 -3.45 0.58
N ARG A 50 15.88 -3.22 -0.56
CA ARG A 50 15.51 -1.88 -1.04
C ARG A 50 14.53 -1.20 -0.09
N HIS A 51 13.55 -1.93 0.46
CA HIS A 51 12.64 -1.40 1.48
C HIS A 51 13.39 -1.03 2.77
N ALA A 52 14.29 -1.90 3.25
CA ALA A 52 15.09 -1.61 4.43
C ALA A 52 15.97 -0.36 4.24
N ALA A 53 16.63 -0.22 3.08
CA ALA A 53 17.43 0.96 2.76
C ALA A 53 16.57 2.24 2.66
N ARG A 54 15.33 2.15 2.16
CA ARG A 54 14.36 3.25 2.19
C ARG A 54 14.04 3.65 3.63
N TRP A 55 13.72 2.68 4.51
CA TRP A 55 13.42 2.96 5.92
C TRP A 55 14.58 3.62 6.68
N TYR A 56 15.83 3.26 6.37
CA TYR A 56 16.99 3.96 6.90
C TYR A 56 17.01 5.42 6.44
N ARG A 57 16.81 5.67 5.16
CA ARG A 57 16.80 7.00 4.56
C ARG A 57 15.66 7.88 5.13
N ASP A 58 14.46 7.32 5.26
CA ASP A 58 13.29 7.99 5.86
C ASP A 58 13.56 8.35 7.32
N GLY A 59 14.33 7.52 8.05
CA GLY A 59 14.80 7.79 9.41
C GLY A 59 16.02 8.71 9.51
N GLY A 60 16.60 9.16 8.39
CA GLY A 60 17.75 10.08 8.35
C GLY A 60 19.11 9.43 8.33
N LEU A 61 19.24 8.13 8.02
CA LEU A 61 20.52 7.44 7.86
C LEU A 61 20.76 6.98 6.43
N ALA A 62 21.97 7.21 5.92
CA ALA A 62 22.39 6.66 4.64
C ALA A 62 22.67 5.15 4.78
N ALA A 63 22.14 4.37 3.84
CA ALA A 63 22.41 2.94 3.73
C ALA A 63 22.51 2.53 2.25
N ASP A 64 23.56 1.81 1.91
CA ASP A 64 23.76 1.24 0.58
C ASP A 64 23.11 -0.14 0.50
N VAL A 65 22.75 -0.57 -0.72
CA VAL A 65 22.26 -1.92 -0.99
C VAL A 65 23.29 -2.68 -1.80
N ALA A 66 23.64 -3.88 -1.34
CA ALA A 66 24.60 -4.77 -2.02
C ALA A 66 24.12 -6.23 -1.94
N SER A 67 24.67 -7.10 -2.80
CA SER A 67 24.46 -8.54 -2.67
C SER A 67 25.53 -9.18 -1.78
N ASP A 68 25.27 -10.39 -1.30
CA ASP A 68 26.23 -11.20 -0.56
C ASP A 68 27.29 -11.88 -1.47
N ALA A 69 27.35 -11.49 -2.75
CA ALA A 69 28.28 -12.09 -3.72
C ALA A 69 29.74 -11.77 -3.44
N ASP A 70 30.04 -10.55 -2.95
CA ASP A 70 31.38 -10.10 -2.58
C ASP A 70 31.35 -9.32 -1.26
N LEU A 71 31.36 -10.04 -0.15
CA LEU A 71 31.33 -9.45 1.18
C LEU A 71 32.65 -8.73 1.54
N ALA A 72 33.79 -9.12 0.94
CA ALA A 72 35.08 -8.49 1.25
C ALA A 72 35.08 -7.00 0.87
N THR A 73 34.61 -6.68 -0.33
CA THR A 73 34.49 -5.30 -0.80
C THR A 73 33.31 -4.61 -0.14
N THR A 74 32.17 -5.31 -0.01
CA THR A 74 30.91 -4.75 0.51
C THR A 74 31.01 -4.28 1.97
N LEU A 75 31.75 -5.00 2.82
CA LEU A 75 31.91 -4.71 4.26
C LEU A 75 33.04 -3.70 4.56
N LYS A 76 33.83 -3.33 3.58
CA LYS A 76 34.95 -2.39 3.78
C LYS A 76 34.42 -1.02 4.21
N ASP A 77 35.02 -0.47 5.26
CA ASP A 77 34.70 0.85 5.83
C ASP A 77 33.22 1.00 6.35
N ARG A 78 32.52 -0.11 6.54
CA ARG A 78 31.17 -0.14 7.12
C ARG A 78 31.22 -0.32 8.63
N LYS A 79 30.22 0.23 9.33
CA LYS A 79 30.01 0.03 10.77
C LYS A 79 28.99 -1.05 11.05
N ILE A 80 27.93 -1.11 10.22
CA ILE A 80 26.80 -2.03 10.39
C ILE A 80 26.47 -2.70 9.05
N ALA A 81 26.28 -4.00 9.09
CA ALA A 81 25.70 -4.77 7.99
C ALA A 81 24.35 -5.38 8.40
N LEU A 82 23.28 -5.01 7.69
CA LEU A 82 21.99 -5.64 7.79
C LEU A 82 21.90 -6.76 6.72
N LEU A 83 21.90 -8.02 7.16
CA LEU A 83 21.76 -9.19 6.31
C LEU A 83 20.28 -9.52 6.12
N VAL A 84 19.77 -9.35 4.89
CA VAL A 84 18.38 -9.55 4.54
C VAL A 84 18.22 -10.86 3.77
N HIS A 85 17.63 -11.87 4.42
CA HIS A 85 17.42 -13.19 3.82
C HIS A 85 18.72 -13.81 3.26
N CYS A 86 19.81 -13.71 3.99
CA CYS A 86 21.04 -14.46 3.71
C CYS A 86 20.93 -15.83 4.38
N ALA A 87 20.18 -16.76 3.75
CA ALA A 87 19.75 -18.00 4.40
C ALA A 87 20.92 -18.92 4.74
N GLU A 88 21.79 -19.21 3.77
CA GLU A 88 22.88 -20.19 3.90
C GLU A 88 24.23 -19.61 3.39
N PRO A 89 24.86 -18.66 4.11
CA PRO A 89 26.19 -18.17 3.76
C PRO A 89 27.21 -19.33 3.76
N ASN A 90 28.04 -19.38 2.73
CA ASN A 90 29.12 -20.39 2.62
C ASN A 90 30.29 -20.10 3.56
N ALA A 91 31.25 -21.03 3.65
CA ALA A 91 32.38 -20.93 4.56
C ALA A 91 33.22 -19.65 4.34
N SER A 92 33.43 -19.22 3.09
CA SER A 92 34.15 -17.97 2.76
C SER A 92 33.39 -16.74 3.24
N GLN A 93 32.06 -16.70 3.02
CA GLN A 93 31.20 -15.61 3.49
C GLN A 93 31.20 -15.54 5.03
N LEU A 94 31.07 -16.68 5.71
CA LEU A 94 31.13 -16.75 7.17
C LEU A 94 32.48 -16.25 7.70
N ALA A 95 33.59 -16.61 7.05
CA ALA A 95 34.94 -16.15 7.43
C ALA A 95 35.07 -14.60 7.27
N GLN A 96 34.44 -14.02 6.25
CA GLN A 96 34.41 -12.56 6.03
C GLN A 96 33.57 -11.85 7.08
N LEU A 97 32.41 -12.41 7.44
CA LEU A 97 31.54 -11.87 8.51
C LEU A 97 32.25 -11.95 9.88
N ARG A 98 32.93 -13.05 10.19
CA ARG A 98 33.77 -13.18 11.42
C ARG A 98 34.84 -12.09 11.49
N ARG A 99 35.57 -11.85 10.39
CA ARG A 99 36.58 -10.79 10.30
C ARG A 99 35.97 -9.40 10.49
N PHE A 100 34.82 -9.13 9.87
CA PHE A 100 34.09 -7.86 10.03
C PHE A 100 33.71 -7.62 11.49
N VAL A 101 33.16 -8.63 12.17
CA VAL A 101 32.82 -8.54 13.60
C VAL A 101 34.07 -8.35 14.45
N ALA A 102 35.13 -9.10 14.18
CA ALA A 102 36.41 -8.99 14.92
C ALA A 102 37.04 -7.60 14.77
N SER A 103 36.83 -6.89 13.65
CA SER A 103 37.24 -5.50 13.45
C SER A 103 36.31 -4.45 14.05
N GLY A 104 35.29 -4.84 14.83
CA GLY A 104 34.35 -3.96 15.49
C GLY A 104 33.07 -3.70 14.72
N GLY A 105 32.89 -4.29 13.54
CA GLY A 105 31.63 -4.23 12.79
C GLY A 105 30.49 -4.94 13.51
N LYS A 106 29.27 -4.51 13.26
CA LYS A 106 28.04 -5.03 13.89
C LYS A 106 27.07 -5.60 12.87
N LEU A 107 26.34 -6.65 13.25
CA LEU A 107 25.42 -7.34 12.36
C LEU A 107 23.96 -7.18 12.84
N ILE A 108 23.06 -7.00 11.88
CA ILE A 108 21.63 -7.20 12.06
C ILE A 108 21.22 -8.29 11.06
N VAL A 109 20.74 -9.43 11.54
CA VAL A 109 20.42 -10.59 10.70
C VAL A 109 18.92 -10.81 10.68
N THR A 110 18.35 -10.97 9.49
CA THR A 110 16.94 -11.30 9.30
C THR A 110 16.81 -12.59 8.50
N PHE A 111 16.12 -13.60 9.07
CA PHE A 111 15.81 -14.89 8.46
C PHE A 111 17.02 -15.64 7.89
N SER A 112 17.71 -16.38 8.73
CA SER A 112 18.77 -17.30 8.29
C SER A 112 18.61 -18.68 8.93
N THR A 113 18.92 -19.71 8.15
CA THR A 113 18.97 -21.13 8.60
C THR A 113 20.40 -21.54 8.97
N SER A 114 21.39 -20.71 8.72
CA SER A 114 22.80 -20.99 8.91
C SER A 114 23.20 -21.12 10.38
N SER A 115 23.65 -22.31 10.79
CA SER A 115 24.24 -22.53 12.11
C SER A 115 25.52 -21.74 12.34
N GLY A 116 26.36 -21.56 11.29
CA GLY A 116 27.59 -20.77 11.36
C GLY A 116 27.33 -19.29 11.59
N LEU A 117 26.24 -18.73 11.00
CA LEU A 117 25.85 -17.35 11.25
C LEU A 117 25.21 -17.20 12.65
N ALA A 118 24.40 -18.18 13.08
CA ALA A 118 23.84 -18.20 14.42
C ALA A 118 24.93 -18.24 15.52
N GLU A 119 26.01 -19.00 15.29
CA GLU A 119 27.19 -19.05 16.17
C GLU A 119 27.87 -17.67 16.28
N ILE A 120 28.08 -16.97 15.15
CA ILE A 120 28.64 -15.60 15.12
C ILE A 120 27.77 -14.65 15.95
N MET A 121 26.45 -14.80 15.86
CA MET A 121 25.47 -13.97 16.56
C MET A 121 25.19 -14.40 18.01
N GLY A 122 25.75 -15.51 18.47
CA GLY A 122 25.53 -16.02 19.83
C GLY A 122 24.08 -16.47 20.08
N VAL A 123 23.40 -17.00 19.07
CA VAL A 123 22.04 -17.49 19.16
C VAL A 123 21.98 -19.00 18.85
N ALA A 124 21.04 -19.70 19.46
CA ALA A 124 20.72 -21.08 19.11
C ALA A 124 19.69 -21.08 17.97
N ASN A 125 20.10 -21.55 16.79
CA ASN A 125 19.23 -21.63 15.62
C ASN A 125 18.30 -22.84 15.76
N GLY A 126 17.07 -22.67 15.32
CA GLY A 126 16.02 -23.69 15.42
C GLY A 126 15.53 -24.16 14.05
N ARG A 127 14.26 -24.49 13.98
CA ARG A 127 13.61 -25.07 12.81
C ARG A 127 12.63 -24.09 12.15
N TYR A 128 12.28 -24.39 10.91
CA TYR A 128 11.18 -23.72 10.21
C TYR A 128 9.85 -23.99 10.91
N VAL A 129 9.08 -22.95 11.21
CA VAL A 129 7.76 -23.02 11.86
C VAL A 129 6.77 -22.25 10.98
N ARG A 130 5.77 -22.99 10.45
CA ARG A 130 4.68 -22.37 9.69
C ARG A 130 3.70 -21.69 10.64
N ASN A 131 3.15 -20.57 10.24
CA ASN A 131 2.09 -19.91 10.99
C ASN A 131 0.78 -20.75 10.89
N SER A 132 0.30 -21.20 12.04
CA SER A 132 -1.01 -21.83 12.18
C SER A 132 -1.81 -21.01 13.19
N GLY A 133 -2.99 -20.51 12.77
CA GLY A 133 -3.87 -19.76 13.67
C GLY A 133 -3.43 -18.33 14.01
N GLY A 134 -2.62 -17.69 13.18
CA GLY A 134 -2.30 -16.26 13.34
C GLY A 134 -1.29 -15.95 14.45
N LEU A 135 -0.37 -16.88 14.77
CA LEU A 135 0.60 -16.76 15.87
C LEU A 135 1.66 -15.64 15.65
N PHE A 136 1.92 -15.23 14.41
CA PHE A 136 3.00 -14.29 14.06
C PHE A 136 2.40 -13.02 13.44
N TYR A 137 1.59 -12.31 14.21
CA TYR A 137 0.83 -11.15 13.73
C TYR A 137 1.46 -9.81 14.09
N SER A 138 2.22 -9.78 15.19
CA SER A 138 2.96 -8.60 15.65
C SER A 138 4.18 -9.00 16.48
N MET A 139 5.14 -8.09 16.61
CA MET A 139 6.33 -8.25 17.45
C MET A 139 6.20 -7.32 18.66
N HIS A 140 6.22 -7.87 19.87
CA HIS A 140 6.13 -7.12 21.12
C HIS A 140 7.49 -7.10 21.83
N PHE A 141 8.04 -5.91 21.98
CA PHE A 141 9.35 -5.68 22.56
C PHE A 141 9.27 -5.64 24.10
N VAL A 142 10.30 -6.20 24.75
CA VAL A 142 10.41 -6.22 26.22
C VAL A 142 10.50 -4.81 26.80
N SER A 143 10.18 -4.64 28.07
CA SER A 143 10.13 -3.34 28.75
C SER A 143 11.52 -2.69 28.89
N ASP A 144 12.57 -3.50 29.05
CA ASP A 144 13.98 -3.09 29.19
C ASP A 144 14.72 -2.96 27.84
N ARG A 145 13.94 -2.81 26.73
CA ARG A 145 14.52 -2.58 25.39
C ARG A 145 15.31 -1.27 25.32
N PRO A 146 16.29 -1.16 24.40
CA PRO A 146 16.96 0.11 24.14
C PRO A 146 15.96 1.23 23.83
N SER A 147 16.29 2.45 24.27
CA SER A 147 15.44 3.64 24.04
C SER A 147 15.16 3.86 22.57
N ASN A 148 13.98 4.39 22.25
CA ASN A 148 13.46 4.65 20.91
C ASN A 148 13.05 3.42 20.07
N ILE A 149 13.23 2.19 20.56
CA ILE A 149 12.61 1.02 19.94
C ILE A 149 11.10 1.06 20.26
N PRO A 150 10.20 0.93 19.24
CA PRO A 150 8.76 0.83 19.45
C PRO A 150 8.40 -0.30 20.42
N SER A 151 7.31 -0.14 21.19
CA SER A 151 6.82 -1.21 22.08
C SER A 151 6.27 -2.41 21.32
N ALA A 152 5.70 -2.16 20.16
CA ALA A 152 5.20 -3.20 19.27
C ALA A 152 5.33 -2.75 17.81
N ILE A 153 5.47 -3.73 16.91
CA ILE A 153 5.48 -3.53 15.45
C ILE A 153 4.54 -4.56 14.85
N ARG A 154 3.62 -4.12 14.00
CA ARG A 154 2.72 -5.01 13.28
C ARG A 154 3.41 -5.58 12.04
N GLN A 155 3.37 -6.89 11.92
CA GLN A 155 3.76 -7.64 10.73
C GLN A 155 3.14 -9.03 10.78
N SER A 156 2.34 -9.39 9.79
CA SER A 156 1.80 -10.75 9.68
C SER A 156 2.77 -11.63 8.89
N SER A 157 3.39 -12.58 9.57
CA SER A 157 4.36 -13.49 8.94
C SER A 157 3.76 -14.88 8.73
N ALA A 158 3.94 -15.46 7.53
CA ALA A 158 3.46 -16.80 7.20
C ALA A 158 4.27 -17.94 7.85
N ASN A 159 5.47 -17.64 8.29
CA ASN A 159 6.41 -18.58 8.91
C ASN A 159 7.51 -17.83 9.67
N ILE A 160 8.34 -18.58 10.42
CA ILE A 160 9.58 -18.11 11.02
C ILE A 160 10.65 -19.22 10.95
N VAL A 161 11.92 -18.86 11.08
CA VAL A 161 12.98 -19.80 11.53
C VAL A 161 13.15 -19.56 13.01
N SER A 162 12.67 -20.49 13.85
CA SER A 162 12.74 -20.33 15.30
C SER A 162 14.18 -20.20 15.77
N ALA A 163 14.40 -19.43 16.83
CA ALA A 163 15.71 -19.31 17.47
C ALA A 163 15.52 -19.12 18.98
N ALA A 164 16.55 -19.40 19.76
CA ALA A 164 16.57 -19.16 21.18
C ALA A 164 17.82 -18.36 21.61
N ALA A 165 17.65 -17.57 22.64
CA ALA A 165 18.77 -16.90 23.28
C ALA A 165 19.66 -17.91 24.05
N ILE A 166 20.98 -17.72 23.99
CA ILE A 166 21.94 -18.52 24.73
C ILE A 166 22.32 -17.75 26.01
N PRO A 167 22.08 -18.30 27.20
CA PRO A 167 22.45 -17.65 28.46
C PRO A 167 23.92 -17.19 28.48
N GLY A 168 24.13 -15.97 28.90
CA GLY A 168 25.46 -15.34 28.94
C GLY A 168 25.98 -14.82 27.59
N LYS A 169 25.28 -15.11 26.45
CA LYS A 169 25.69 -14.62 25.11
C LYS A 169 24.62 -13.73 24.46
N SER A 170 23.34 -13.99 24.72
CA SER A 170 22.24 -13.25 24.10
C SER A 170 20.99 -13.26 24.95
N ARG A 171 20.05 -12.34 24.66
CA ARG A 171 18.77 -12.24 25.33
C ARG A 171 17.65 -11.97 24.35
N VAL A 172 16.43 -12.39 24.68
CA VAL A 172 15.26 -12.07 23.87
C VAL A 172 14.95 -10.58 23.99
N LEU A 173 14.79 -9.92 22.83
CA LEU A 173 14.45 -8.50 22.75
C LEU A 173 12.96 -8.29 22.42
N ALA A 174 12.36 -9.21 21.65
CA ALA A 174 10.93 -9.18 21.33
C ALA A 174 10.36 -10.58 21.12
N TRP A 175 9.07 -10.72 21.40
CA TRP A 175 8.30 -11.92 21.19
C TRP A 175 7.29 -11.73 20.04
N TRP A 176 7.03 -12.77 19.29
CA TRP A 176 5.88 -12.80 18.40
C TRP A 176 4.59 -12.82 19.22
N ALA A 177 3.55 -12.16 18.73
CA ALA A 177 2.23 -12.13 19.32
C ALA A 177 1.16 -12.49 18.29
N ASP A 178 0.05 -13.06 18.77
CA ASP A 178 -1.12 -13.39 17.95
C ASP A 178 -1.92 -12.14 17.54
N SER A 179 -3.00 -12.34 16.80
CA SER A 179 -3.90 -11.27 16.34
C SER A 179 -4.60 -10.51 17.48
N ASN A 180 -4.65 -11.10 18.69
CA ASN A 180 -5.20 -10.48 19.90
C ASN A 180 -4.14 -9.75 20.72
N GLY A 181 -2.87 -9.74 20.27
CA GLY A 181 -1.75 -9.15 20.98
C GLY A 181 -1.19 -9.99 22.12
N ARG A 182 -1.55 -11.30 22.22
CA ARG A 182 -1.00 -12.20 23.23
C ARG A 182 0.35 -12.71 22.76
N ALA A 183 1.38 -12.54 23.60
CA ALA A 183 2.72 -13.03 23.29
C ALA A 183 2.72 -14.57 23.13
N THR A 184 3.42 -15.05 22.10
CA THR A 184 3.71 -16.46 21.89
C THR A 184 5.02 -16.86 22.57
N ALA A 185 5.34 -18.16 22.61
CA ALA A 185 6.64 -18.63 23.08
C ALA A 185 7.78 -18.49 22.05
N ASN A 186 7.54 -17.80 20.92
CA ASN A 186 8.51 -17.68 19.84
C ASN A 186 9.19 -16.31 19.90
N PRO A 187 10.51 -16.22 20.10
CA PRO A 187 11.27 -14.98 19.96
C PRO A 187 11.10 -14.38 18.54
N ALA A 188 10.84 -13.09 18.47
CA ALA A 188 10.85 -12.34 17.22
C ALA A 188 12.24 -11.72 16.98
N TRP A 189 12.82 -11.13 18.03
CA TRP A 189 14.14 -10.53 18.02
C TRP A 189 14.96 -11.02 19.21
N ILE A 190 16.25 -11.28 18.97
CA ILE A 190 17.25 -11.64 19.97
C ILE A 190 18.41 -10.66 19.85
N ALA A 191 18.91 -10.14 20.97
CA ALA A 191 20.04 -9.23 21.06
C ALA A 191 21.27 -9.94 21.60
N SER A 192 22.46 -9.63 21.05
CA SER A 192 23.77 -10.06 21.54
C SER A 192 24.79 -8.92 21.41
N ASP A 193 26.01 -9.11 21.88
CA ASP A 193 27.09 -8.12 21.73
C ASP A 193 27.50 -7.91 20.25
N THR A 194 27.26 -8.91 19.41
CA THR A 194 27.51 -8.83 17.97
C THR A 194 26.44 -7.98 17.26
N GLY A 195 25.19 -7.99 17.73
CA GLY A 195 24.10 -7.25 17.15
C GLY A 195 22.73 -7.87 17.39
N PHE A 196 21.90 -7.93 16.36
CA PHE A 196 20.50 -8.36 16.47
C PHE A 196 20.16 -9.47 15.49
N TRP A 197 19.35 -10.43 15.94
CA TRP A 197 18.83 -11.53 15.14
C TRP A 197 17.31 -11.50 15.13
N MET A 198 16.72 -11.49 13.94
CA MET A 198 15.29 -11.61 13.72
C MET A 198 14.93 -12.99 13.15
N THR A 199 13.91 -13.61 13.70
CA THR A 199 13.46 -14.95 13.27
C THR A 199 12.65 -14.96 11.96
N HIS A 200 12.42 -13.78 11.37
CA HIS A 200 11.83 -13.59 10.04
C HIS A 200 12.50 -12.41 9.31
N VAL A 201 12.08 -12.12 8.09
CA VAL A 201 12.44 -10.87 7.38
C VAL A 201 11.51 -9.73 7.79
N LEU A 202 11.94 -8.48 7.65
CA LEU A 202 11.05 -7.33 7.71
C LEU A 202 10.30 -7.20 6.36
N LEU A 203 9.00 -7.52 6.39
CA LEU A 203 8.15 -7.42 5.22
C LEU A 203 7.84 -5.96 4.86
N ALA A 204 7.56 -5.69 3.59
CA ALA A 204 7.29 -4.34 3.11
C ALA A 204 5.93 -3.79 3.58
N ASP A 205 4.97 -4.67 3.80
CA ASP A 205 3.62 -4.36 4.25
C ASP A 205 3.53 -4.10 5.76
N GLY A 206 2.58 -3.29 6.14
CA GLY A 206 2.24 -2.94 7.52
C GLY A 206 3.34 -2.21 8.30
N ASP A 207 2.96 -1.21 9.07
CA ASP A 207 3.78 -0.47 10.06
C ASP A 207 5.17 -0.02 9.54
N ALA A 208 5.22 0.60 8.37
CA ALA A 208 6.48 1.05 7.76
C ALA A 208 7.22 2.07 8.65
N SER A 209 6.49 3.01 9.27
CA SER A 209 7.04 3.99 10.21
C SER A 209 7.66 3.32 11.44
N GLY A 210 6.98 2.31 12.01
CA GLY A 210 7.52 1.52 13.13
C GLY A 210 8.80 0.76 12.76
N LYS A 211 8.86 0.18 11.54
CA LYS A 211 10.06 -0.52 11.04
C LYS A 211 11.22 0.43 10.78
N SER A 212 10.97 1.62 10.23
CA SER A 212 11.98 2.68 10.09
C SER A 212 12.57 3.07 11.45
N ARG A 213 11.70 3.37 12.42
CA ARG A 213 12.12 3.70 13.79
C ARG A 213 12.91 2.57 14.45
N LEU A 214 12.50 1.32 14.24
CA LEU A 214 13.23 0.15 14.73
C LEU A 214 14.65 0.09 14.17
N LEU A 215 14.81 0.15 12.85
CA LEU A 215 16.12 0.02 12.21
C LEU A 215 17.08 1.14 12.63
N ILE A 216 16.60 2.38 12.74
CA ILE A 216 17.40 3.51 13.26
C ILE A 216 17.81 3.24 14.70
N ALA A 217 16.86 2.85 15.58
CA ALA A 217 17.14 2.63 16.99
C ALA A 217 18.11 1.44 17.23
N LEU A 218 17.95 0.33 16.50
CA LEU A 218 18.85 -0.82 16.56
C LEU A 218 20.26 -0.42 16.11
N SER A 219 20.38 0.25 14.97
CA SER A 219 21.66 0.68 14.42
C SER A 219 22.38 1.70 15.32
N ALA A 220 21.66 2.69 15.80
CA ALA A 220 22.23 3.69 16.69
C ALA A 220 22.49 3.19 18.11
N HIS A 221 21.84 2.11 18.55
CA HIS A 221 22.24 1.39 19.76
C HIS A 221 23.61 0.70 19.58
N LEU A 222 23.83 0.06 18.44
CA LEU A 222 25.11 -0.58 18.09
C LEU A 222 26.24 0.42 17.82
N CYS A 223 25.90 1.59 17.26
CA CYS A 223 26.82 2.65 16.92
C CYS A 223 26.26 4.03 17.32
N PRO A 224 26.47 4.49 18.58
CA PRO A 224 25.80 5.68 19.11
C PRO A 224 26.04 6.99 18.34
N SER A 225 27.14 7.11 17.60
CA SER A 225 27.38 8.30 16.74
C SER A 225 26.31 8.49 15.66
N LEU A 226 25.64 7.41 15.21
CA LEU A 226 24.59 7.48 14.21
C LEU A 226 23.36 8.28 14.67
N TRP A 227 23.13 8.43 15.99
CA TRP A 227 22.07 9.31 16.48
C TRP A 227 22.26 10.77 16.05
N MET A 228 23.50 11.26 16.03
CA MET A 228 23.76 12.64 15.60
C MET A 228 23.54 12.81 14.11
N ASP A 229 23.93 11.82 13.32
CA ASP A 229 23.78 11.85 11.86
C ASP A 229 22.28 11.77 11.48
N ALA A 230 21.55 10.84 12.10
CA ALA A 230 20.10 10.73 11.93
C ALA A 230 19.37 12.02 12.34
N ALA A 231 19.73 12.60 13.49
CA ALA A 231 19.10 13.83 14.00
C ALA A 231 19.36 15.03 13.08
N ARG A 232 20.58 15.22 12.57
CA ARG A 232 20.92 16.30 11.63
C ARG A 232 20.12 16.14 10.35
N ALA A 233 20.09 14.95 9.76
CA ALA A 233 19.38 14.69 8.52
C ALA A 233 17.86 14.91 8.68
N ARG A 234 17.27 14.38 9.77
CA ARG A 234 15.83 14.57 10.04
C ARG A 234 15.47 16.03 10.26
N LEU A 235 16.22 16.78 11.10
CA LEU A 235 15.96 18.20 11.36
C LEU A 235 16.11 19.08 10.12
N ALA A 236 16.93 18.68 9.15
CA ALA A 236 17.09 19.43 7.90
C ALA A 236 15.81 19.42 7.03
N VAL A 237 14.97 18.39 7.17
CA VAL A 237 13.74 18.22 6.38
C VAL A 237 12.46 18.32 7.22
N ALA A 238 12.58 18.19 8.54
CA ALA A 238 11.43 18.18 9.45
C ALA A 238 10.69 19.53 9.50
N GLY A 239 9.38 19.43 9.73
CA GLY A 239 8.50 20.56 9.96
C GLY A 239 7.86 21.11 8.68
N SER A 240 8.02 20.48 7.53
CA SER A 240 7.25 20.79 6.34
C SER A 240 5.93 20.03 6.36
N ALA A 241 4.82 20.67 5.94
CA ALA A 241 3.55 19.99 5.71
C ALA A 241 2.75 20.75 4.65
N GLY A 242 2.34 20.06 3.58
CA GLY A 242 1.64 20.68 2.46
C GLY A 242 2.38 21.92 1.93
N PRO A 243 1.76 23.14 1.92
CA PRO A 243 2.37 24.35 1.42
C PRO A 243 3.33 25.04 2.42
N TRP A 244 3.50 24.50 3.63
CA TRP A 244 4.29 25.12 4.69
C TRP A 244 5.72 24.58 4.73
N ARG A 245 6.68 25.48 4.92
CA ARG A 245 8.10 25.16 5.00
C ARG A 245 8.65 25.20 6.43
N GLY A 246 7.76 25.15 7.42
CA GLY A 246 8.11 25.15 8.83
C GLY A 246 7.08 25.93 9.65
N PRO A 247 7.19 25.87 11.00
CA PRO A 247 6.23 26.52 11.89
C PRO A 247 6.07 28.03 11.66
N ASP A 248 7.17 28.77 11.46
CA ASP A 248 7.13 30.22 11.25
C ASP A 248 6.43 30.59 9.94
N ASP A 249 6.65 29.83 8.86
CA ASP A 249 5.98 30.01 7.59
C ASP A 249 4.48 29.72 7.71
N ALA A 250 4.11 28.63 8.38
CA ALA A 250 2.72 28.28 8.67
C ALA A 250 2.02 29.35 9.50
N MET A 251 2.65 29.86 10.57
CA MET A 251 2.09 30.92 11.38
C MET A 251 1.85 32.22 10.58
N ARG A 252 2.80 32.63 9.75
CA ARG A 252 2.61 33.81 8.87
C ARG A 252 1.45 33.61 7.90
N LYS A 253 1.38 32.46 7.20
CA LYS A 253 0.33 32.15 6.21
C LYS A 253 -1.06 32.03 6.82
N THR A 254 -1.15 31.70 8.10
CA THR A 254 -2.43 31.51 8.83
C THR A 254 -2.81 32.70 9.72
N ALA A 255 -2.00 33.74 9.79
CA ALA A 255 -2.18 34.90 10.68
C ALA A 255 -3.53 35.63 10.49
N SER A 256 -3.98 35.75 9.23
CA SER A 256 -5.23 36.42 8.86
C SER A 256 -6.49 35.57 9.02
N LEU A 257 -6.38 34.32 9.43
CA LEU A 257 -7.55 33.46 9.63
C LEU A 257 -8.43 34.01 10.76
N ARG A 258 -9.75 34.04 10.52
CA ARG A 258 -10.76 34.46 11.52
C ARG A 258 -10.60 33.66 12.81
N ASP A 259 -10.97 34.27 13.93
CA ASP A 259 -10.98 33.57 15.22
C ASP A 259 -12.16 32.63 15.31
N THR A 260 -11.88 31.34 15.29
CA THR A 260 -12.82 30.23 15.43
C THR A 260 -12.20 29.17 16.32
N PRO A 261 -12.98 28.30 16.96
CA PRO A 261 -12.44 27.22 17.78
C PRO A 261 -11.41 26.36 17.04
N ARG A 262 -11.63 26.09 15.74
CA ARG A 262 -10.69 25.36 14.88
C ARG A 262 -9.39 26.13 14.67
N ASN A 263 -9.48 27.41 14.30
CA ASN A 263 -8.29 28.24 14.07
C ASN A 263 -7.53 28.52 15.36
N HIS A 264 -8.23 28.56 16.49
CA HIS A 264 -7.56 28.60 17.80
C HIS A 264 -6.73 27.32 18.05
N ARG A 265 -7.31 26.13 17.83
CA ARG A 265 -6.57 24.85 17.90
C ARG A 265 -5.38 24.83 16.96
N LEU A 266 -5.54 25.31 15.72
CA LEU A 266 -4.46 25.43 14.75
C LEU A 266 -3.29 26.29 15.28
N ARG A 267 -3.59 27.47 15.80
CA ARG A 267 -2.57 28.38 16.38
C ARG A 267 -1.84 27.75 17.56
N LEU A 268 -2.54 27.03 18.43
CA LEU A 268 -1.92 26.31 19.55
C LEU A 268 -0.98 25.20 19.04
N LYS A 269 -1.41 24.42 18.04
CA LYS A 269 -0.59 23.35 17.46
C LYS A 269 0.66 23.91 16.78
N LEU A 270 0.55 25.04 16.05
CA LEU A 270 1.70 25.69 15.42
C LEU A 270 2.70 26.27 16.45
N LYS A 271 2.19 26.82 17.57
CA LYS A 271 3.06 27.24 18.69
C LYS A 271 3.79 26.05 19.30
N GLN A 272 3.09 24.93 19.51
CA GLN A 272 3.72 23.68 19.97
C GLN A 272 4.80 23.20 18.99
N ALA A 273 4.53 23.18 17.70
CA ALA A 273 5.50 22.79 16.67
C ALA A 273 6.74 23.69 16.70
N LYS A 274 6.57 25.01 16.88
CA LYS A 274 7.69 25.95 17.01
C LYS A 274 8.54 25.66 18.26
N GLN A 275 7.91 25.35 19.40
CA GLN A 275 8.64 24.99 20.62
C GLN A 275 9.44 23.70 20.40
N ILE A 276 8.82 22.65 19.83
CA ILE A 276 9.49 21.38 19.50
C ILE A 276 10.71 21.62 18.60
N GLN A 277 10.58 22.48 17.56
CA GLN A 277 11.70 22.84 16.68
C GLN A 277 12.87 23.46 17.47
N THR A 278 12.57 24.40 18.37
CA THR A 278 13.57 25.06 19.21
C THR A 278 14.29 24.08 20.13
N ASP A 279 13.53 23.20 20.76
CA ASP A 279 14.05 22.18 21.68
C ASP A 279 14.91 21.16 20.93
N ALA A 280 14.47 20.69 19.75
CA ALA A 280 15.23 19.77 18.90
C ALA A 280 16.60 20.36 18.52
N GLN A 281 16.63 21.62 18.10
CA GLN A 281 17.87 22.33 17.76
C GLN A 281 18.79 22.47 18.98
N ALA A 282 18.22 22.75 20.15
CA ALA A 282 18.98 22.85 21.40
C ALA A 282 19.58 21.49 21.82
N MET A 283 18.82 20.40 21.67
CA MET A 283 19.32 19.05 21.97
C MET A 283 20.43 18.63 21.00
N LEU A 284 20.28 18.96 19.71
CA LEU A 284 21.34 18.71 18.72
C LEU A 284 22.64 19.44 19.09
N LYS A 285 22.56 20.72 19.45
CA LYS A 285 23.71 21.51 19.90
C LYS A 285 24.41 20.93 21.15
N LYS A 286 23.62 20.33 22.05
CA LYS A 286 24.12 19.65 23.26
C LYS A 286 24.67 18.24 23.00
N GLY A 287 24.74 17.78 21.75
CA GLY A 287 25.19 16.43 21.42
C GLY A 287 24.21 15.31 21.77
N ARG A 288 22.95 15.64 22.12
CA ARG A 288 21.91 14.68 22.49
C ARG A 288 21.13 14.22 21.27
N GLY A 289 21.84 13.52 20.35
CA GLY A 289 21.28 13.13 19.04
C GLY A 289 20.00 12.31 19.10
N ALA A 290 19.92 11.33 20.01
CA ALA A 290 18.72 10.49 20.17
C ALA A 290 17.45 11.34 20.52
N VAL A 291 17.61 12.30 21.43
CA VAL A 291 16.50 13.19 21.82
C VAL A 291 16.16 14.16 20.69
N ALA A 292 17.18 14.73 20.03
CA ALA A 292 16.97 15.62 18.88
C ALA A 292 16.25 14.91 17.73
N TRP A 293 16.59 13.64 17.47
CA TRP A 293 15.92 12.83 16.46
C TRP A 293 14.45 12.55 16.78
N MET A 294 14.14 12.24 18.07
CA MET A 294 12.74 12.09 18.51
C MET A 294 11.96 13.38 18.30
N LEU A 295 12.50 14.50 18.75
CA LEU A 295 11.84 15.80 18.60
C LEU A 295 11.68 16.21 17.14
N ALA A 296 12.59 15.81 16.23
CA ALA A 296 12.41 16.04 14.81
C ALA A 296 11.18 15.28 14.24
N ASN A 297 10.96 14.04 14.66
CA ASN A 297 9.76 13.29 14.26
C ASN A 297 8.49 13.87 14.91
N ASP A 298 8.56 14.31 16.16
CA ASP A 298 7.44 14.99 16.83
C ASP A 298 7.09 16.34 16.16
N LEU A 299 8.09 17.04 15.62
CA LEU A 299 7.89 18.26 14.83
C LEU A 299 7.11 17.96 13.53
N ASP A 300 7.50 16.92 12.79
CA ASP A 300 6.79 16.51 11.58
C ASP A 300 5.33 16.15 11.90
N GLN A 301 5.11 15.35 12.94
CA GLN A 301 3.76 15.01 13.37
C GLN A 301 2.95 16.25 13.77
N ALA A 302 3.53 17.16 14.52
CA ALA A 302 2.85 18.39 14.94
C ALA A 302 2.49 19.30 13.76
N MET A 303 3.33 19.38 12.73
CA MET A 303 3.06 20.14 11.52
C MET A 303 2.02 19.48 10.63
N THR A 304 2.10 18.16 10.47
CA THR A 304 1.10 17.37 9.75
C THR A 304 -0.27 17.45 10.44
N ASP A 305 -0.32 17.35 11.77
CA ASP A 305 -1.55 17.57 12.55
C ASP A 305 -2.11 18.99 12.34
N ALA A 306 -1.26 20.02 12.38
CA ALA A 306 -1.67 21.39 12.13
C ALA A 306 -2.26 21.55 10.72
N TYR A 307 -1.64 20.90 9.72
CA TYR A 307 -2.15 20.90 8.35
C TYR A 307 -3.51 20.18 8.26
N GLY A 308 -3.68 19.07 8.98
CA GLY A 308 -4.96 18.38 9.13
C GLY A 308 -6.04 19.26 9.77
N ILE A 309 -5.71 19.96 10.88
CA ILE A 309 -6.63 20.88 11.57
C ILE A 309 -7.10 22.02 10.65
N MET A 310 -6.24 22.51 9.77
CA MET A 310 -6.59 23.57 8.81
C MET A 310 -7.69 23.14 7.84
N GLN A 311 -7.78 21.86 7.53
CA GLN A 311 -8.74 21.33 6.58
C GLN A 311 -10.18 21.37 7.12
N GLN A 312 -11.15 21.30 6.21
CA GLN A 312 -12.58 21.27 6.55
C GLN A 312 -13.27 20.05 5.91
N PRO A 313 -14.25 19.44 6.59
CA PRO A 313 -15.06 18.40 5.98
C PRO A 313 -16.04 19.02 4.97
N ILE A 314 -16.34 18.26 3.91
CA ILE A 314 -17.37 18.63 2.93
C ILE A 314 -18.58 17.72 3.17
N PRO A 315 -19.80 18.29 3.41
CA PRO A 315 -21.01 17.50 3.52
C PRO A 315 -21.30 16.70 2.25
N GLY A 316 -21.66 15.43 2.42
CA GLY A 316 -22.01 14.56 1.29
C GLY A 316 -20.82 14.03 0.48
N GLU A 317 -19.58 14.42 0.81
CA GLU A 317 -18.37 13.89 0.17
C GLU A 317 -18.24 12.39 0.44
N ILE A 318 -18.01 11.58 -0.60
CA ILE A 318 -17.74 10.15 -0.47
C ILE A 318 -16.32 9.98 0.06
N ARG A 319 -16.20 9.26 1.18
CA ARG A 319 -14.92 8.94 1.85
C ARG A 319 -14.82 7.43 1.95
N ALA A 320 -14.27 6.82 0.91
CA ALA A 320 -14.24 5.38 0.76
C ALA A 320 -12.88 4.79 1.13
N VAL A 321 -12.88 3.49 1.45
CA VAL A 321 -11.67 2.69 1.63
C VAL A 321 -11.84 1.34 0.93
N TRP A 322 -10.79 0.86 0.25
CA TRP A 322 -10.75 -0.51 -0.26
C TRP A 322 -10.25 -1.47 0.81
N ASP A 323 -10.96 -2.58 1.02
CA ASP A 323 -10.46 -3.73 1.76
C ASP A 323 -10.14 -4.87 0.79
N HIS A 324 -8.87 -5.01 0.46
CA HIS A 324 -8.37 -6.03 -0.45
C HIS A 324 -8.43 -7.43 0.15
N SER A 325 -8.37 -7.55 1.47
CA SER A 325 -8.29 -8.83 2.19
C SER A 325 -9.62 -9.55 2.37
N CYS A 326 -10.73 -8.82 2.32
CA CYS A 326 -12.06 -9.26 2.76
C CYS A 326 -12.08 -9.72 4.24
N GLN A 327 -11.18 -9.22 5.07
CA GLN A 327 -11.10 -9.56 6.50
C GLN A 327 -11.16 -8.34 7.40
N GLY A 328 -11.17 -7.15 6.78
CA GLY A 328 -11.05 -5.90 7.50
C GLY A 328 -9.68 -5.75 8.19
N LEU A 329 -9.56 -4.73 9.00
CA LEU A 329 -8.34 -4.45 9.75
C LEU A 329 -8.04 -5.49 10.84
N TYR A 330 -9.08 -6.06 11.44
CA TYR A 330 -8.99 -7.06 12.50
C TYR A 330 -9.66 -8.34 12.04
N PRO A 331 -8.92 -9.33 11.52
CA PRO A 331 -9.47 -10.58 11.01
C PRO A 331 -10.42 -11.24 12.02
N GLY A 332 -11.65 -11.54 11.57
CA GLY A 332 -12.72 -12.09 12.41
C GLY A 332 -13.50 -11.07 13.24
N ASP A 333 -13.11 -9.79 13.28
CA ASP A 333 -13.79 -8.75 14.04
C ASP A 333 -14.17 -7.54 13.17
N TRP A 334 -15.19 -7.70 12.38
CA TRP A 334 -15.77 -6.63 11.56
C TRP A 334 -16.39 -5.49 12.40
N GLN A 335 -16.88 -5.78 13.60
CA GLN A 335 -17.44 -4.75 14.48
C GLN A 335 -16.34 -3.75 14.90
N ARG A 336 -15.18 -4.25 15.28
CA ARG A 336 -14.03 -3.41 15.62
C ARG A 336 -13.51 -2.64 14.42
N THR A 337 -13.41 -3.28 13.26
CA THR A 337 -13.01 -2.63 12.00
C THR A 337 -13.94 -1.47 11.66
N CYS A 338 -15.26 -1.71 11.63
CA CYS A 338 -16.24 -0.68 11.26
C CYS A 338 -16.33 0.45 12.29
N ARG A 339 -16.15 0.16 13.58
CA ARG A 339 -16.05 1.21 14.61
C ARG A 339 -14.88 2.16 14.34
N VAL A 340 -13.68 1.62 14.08
CA VAL A 340 -12.49 2.43 13.75
C VAL A 340 -12.72 3.27 12.50
N LEU A 341 -13.30 2.70 11.45
CA LEU A 341 -13.62 3.43 10.21
C LEU A 341 -14.66 4.53 10.45
N LYS A 342 -15.70 4.27 11.23
CA LYS A 342 -16.70 5.28 11.61
C LYS A 342 -16.09 6.43 12.39
N GLU A 343 -15.26 6.11 13.39
CA GLU A 343 -14.55 7.11 14.18
C GLU A 343 -13.61 7.95 13.32
N ALA A 344 -13.05 7.38 12.26
CA ALA A 344 -12.25 8.09 11.27
C ALA A 344 -13.07 8.87 10.23
N GLY A 345 -14.41 8.80 10.28
CA GLY A 345 -15.32 9.52 9.38
C GLY A 345 -15.41 8.91 7.98
N ILE A 346 -15.04 7.65 7.80
CA ILE A 346 -15.22 6.89 6.54
C ILE A 346 -16.73 6.62 6.32
N SER A 347 -17.17 6.80 5.09
CA SER A 347 -18.58 6.65 4.69
C SER A 347 -18.86 5.36 3.93
N ASP A 348 -17.87 4.79 3.26
CA ASP A 348 -18.01 3.65 2.36
C ASP A 348 -16.85 2.67 2.52
N ILE A 349 -17.12 1.37 2.42
CA ILE A 349 -16.12 0.32 2.33
C ILE A 349 -16.33 -0.52 1.07
N LEU A 350 -15.27 -0.72 0.30
CA LEU A 350 -15.23 -1.52 -0.92
C LEU A 350 -14.56 -2.85 -0.58
N VAL A 351 -15.36 -3.91 -0.35
CA VAL A 351 -14.90 -5.20 0.18
C VAL A 351 -14.67 -6.18 -0.94
N ASN A 352 -13.46 -6.71 -1.10
CA ASN A 352 -13.10 -7.69 -2.13
C ASN A 352 -13.86 -9.01 -1.93
N ALA A 353 -15.08 -9.11 -2.45
CA ALA A 353 -16.00 -10.19 -2.17
C ALA A 353 -15.80 -11.44 -3.04
N ALA A 354 -15.52 -11.25 -4.34
CA ALA A 354 -15.46 -12.39 -5.26
C ALA A 354 -14.72 -12.05 -6.57
N GLY A 355 -14.28 -13.11 -7.25
CA GLY A 355 -13.74 -13.06 -8.61
C GLY A 355 -13.72 -14.45 -9.23
N PRO A 356 -13.32 -14.61 -10.51
CA PRO A 356 -13.41 -15.88 -11.21
C PRO A 356 -12.63 -17.04 -10.57
N GLY A 357 -11.68 -16.73 -9.70
CA GLY A 357 -10.88 -17.72 -8.97
C GLY A 357 -11.36 -18.02 -7.56
N PHE A 358 -12.23 -17.20 -6.97
CA PHE A 358 -12.57 -17.25 -5.56
C PHE A 358 -13.91 -16.56 -5.23
N ALA A 359 -14.52 -16.93 -4.10
CA ALA A 359 -15.56 -16.16 -3.43
C ALA A 359 -15.36 -16.21 -1.91
N HIS A 360 -15.29 -15.05 -1.27
CA HIS A 360 -15.25 -14.89 0.19
C HIS A 360 -16.65 -14.79 0.80
N CYS A 361 -17.66 -15.14 0.01
CA CYS A 361 -19.08 -15.02 0.31
C CYS A 361 -19.86 -16.17 -0.32
N ASN A 362 -21.13 -16.35 0.07
CA ASN A 362 -21.96 -17.46 -0.37
C ASN A 362 -22.63 -17.17 -1.74
N ILE A 363 -21.86 -17.30 -2.81
CA ILE A 363 -22.37 -17.27 -4.20
C ILE A 363 -22.00 -18.56 -4.93
N SER A 364 -22.81 -18.95 -5.92
CA SER A 364 -22.58 -20.19 -6.68
C SER A 364 -21.82 -19.97 -8.00
N ALA A 365 -21.72 -18.73 -8.47
CA ALA A 365 -21.08 -18.40 -9.75
C ALA A 365 -19.58 -18.67 -9.75
N PHE A 366 -18.92 -18.51 -8.60
CA PHE A 366 -17.48 -18.74 -8.41
C PHE A 366 -17.22 -19.69 -7.23
N PRO A 367 -16.04 -20.38 -7.20
CA PRO A 367 -15.72 -21.30 -6.10
C PRO A 367 -15.51 -20.55 -4.79
N HIS A 368 -15.87 -21.17 -3.68
CA HIS A 368 -15.50 -20.66 -2.36
C HIS A 368 -13.98 -20.59 -2.22
N SER A 369 -13.53 -19.60 -1.49
CA SER A 369 -12.11 -19.41 -1.18
C SER A 369 -11.73 -20.16 0.10
N PRO A 370 -10.44 -20.47 0.34
CA PRO A 370 -9.98 -20.98 1.63
C PRO A 370 -10.37 -20.09 2.81
N LEU A 371 -10.50 -18.77 2.59
CA LEU A 371 -10.97 -17.84 3.64
C LEU A 371 -12.44 -18.11 4.00
N TYR A 372 -13.29 -18.34 3.00
CA TYR A 372 -14.70 -18.70 3.25
C TYR A 372 -14.80 -20.01 4.01
N ASP A 373 -14.03 -21.02 3.60
CA ASP A 373 -14.03 -22.35 4.24
C ASP A 373 -13.55 -22.27 5.70
N ALA A 374 -12.57 -21.42 5.99
CA ALA A 374 -11.99 -21.25 7.33
C ALA A 374 -12.80 -20.33 8.26
N SER A 375 -13.44 -19.29 7.71
CA SER A 375 -13.98 -18.17 8.51
C SER A 375 -15.42 -17.80 8.14
N GLY A 376 -16.05 -18.53 7.22
CA GLY A 376 -17.42 -18.31 6.77
C GLY A 376 -17.60 -17.07 5.90
N ASP A 377 -18.85 -16.64 5.76
CA ASP A 377 -19.27 -15.55 4.87
C ASP A 377 -18.82 -14.17 5.38
N GLN A 378 -17.70 -13.71 4.86
CA GLN A 378 -17.07 -12.46 5.28
C GLN A 378 -17.86 -11.22 4.79
N LEU A 379 -18.50 -11.29 3.62
CA LEU A 379 -19.31 -10.19 3.11
C LEU A 379 -20.56 -9.99 3.99
N ALA A 380 -21.24 -11.05 4.35
CA ALA A 380 -22.40 -10.97 5.26
C ALA A 380 -22.01 -10.37 6.62
N ALA A 381 -20.86 -10.80 7.18
CA ALA A 381 -20.34 -10.27 8.43
C ALA A 381 -20.00 -8.79 8.33
N CYS A 382 -19.34 -8.36 7.24
CA CYS A 382 -19.03 -6.97 6.96
C CYS A 382 -20.30 -6.11 6.86
N VAL A 383 -21.28 -6.49 6.03
CA VAL A 383 -22.53 -5.74 5.83
C VAL A 383 -23.26 -5.53 7.16
N LYS A 384 -23.40 -6.61 7.94
CA LYS A 384 -24.06 -6.55 9.26
C LYS A 384 -23.34 -5.57 10.21
N ALA A 385 -22.03 -5.56 10.22
CA ALA A 385 -21.24 -4.66 11.07
C ALA A 385 -21.30 -3.20 10.55
N ALA A 386 -21.02 -2.99 9.26
CA ALA A 386 -20.92 -1.67 8.66
C ALA A 386 -22.23 -0.86 8.79
N HIS A 387 -23.37 -1.48 8.53
CA HIS A 387 -24.68 -0.82 8.64
C HIS A 387 -24.99 -0.34 10.06
N ARG A 388 -24.53 -1.03 11.12
CA ARG A 388 -24.67 -0.55 12.50
C ARG A 388 -23.97 0.78 12.74
N TYR A 389 -22.92 1.06 11.97
CA TYR A 389 -22.16 2.30 12.06
C TYR A 389 -22.52 3.30 10.96
N GLY A 390 -23.53 3.01 10.13
CA GLY A 390 -23.95 3.87 9.02
C GLY A 390 -22.89 3.99 7.93
N ILE A 391 -22.09 2.94 7.71
CA ILE A 391 -21.10 2.81 6.63
C ILE A 391 -21.74 2.00 5.51
N ARG A 392 -21.69 2.51 4.27
CA ARG A 392 -22.17 1.80 3.08
C ARG A 392 -21.15 0.73 2.66
N VAL A 393 -21.66 -0.39 2.16
CA VAL A 393 -20.84 -1.51 1.70
C VAL A 393 -21.02 -1.74 0.21
N HIS A 394 -19.94 -1.71 -0.53
CA HIS A 394 -19.90 -2.09 -1.93
C HIS A 394 -19.18 -3.44 -2.07
N ALA A 395 -19.85 -4.45 -2.62
CA ALA A 395 -19.19 -5.71 -2.93
C ALA A 395 -18.23 -5.51 -4.11
N TRP A 396 -16.95 -5.61 -3.86
CA TRP A 396 -15.92 -5.50 -4.89
C TRP A 396 -15.81 -6.83 -5.63
N LEU A 397 -16.15 -6.79 -6.93
CA LEU A 397 -16.14 -7.93 -7.84
C LEU A 397 -14.98 -7.80 -8.84
N ILE A 398 -14.03 -8.71 -8.77
CA ILE A 398 -13.01 -8.91 -9.81
C ILE A 398 -13.70 -9.50 -11.04
N CYS A 399 -13.65 -8.81 -12.19
CA CYS A 399 -14.39 -9.23 -13.37
C CYS A 399 -13.63 -10.27 -14.22
N TYR A 400 -12.51 -9.89 -14.80
CA TYR A 400 -11.83 -10.75 -15.79
C TYR A 400 -10.53 -11.42 -15.28
N SER A 401 -9.89 -10.91 -14.24
CA SER A 401 -8.65 -11.51 -13.72
C SER A 401 -8.92 -12.84 -13.02
N THR A 402 -8.13 -13.86 -13.38
CA THR A 402 -8.15 -15.19 -12.75
C THR A 402 -6.87 -15.49 -12.01
N THR A 403 -6.08 -14.47 -11.65
CA THR A 403 -4.75 -14.64 -11.00
C THR A 403 -4.82 -15.36 -9.65
N GLN A 404 -5.96 -15.32 -8.97
CA GLN A 404 -6.19 -16.03 -7.70
C GLN A 404 -6.84 -17.42 -7.89
N ALA A 405 -7.05 -17.86 -9.13
CA ALA A 405 -7.63 -19.16 -9.40
C ALA A 405 -6.61 -20.29 -9.21
N THR A 406 -7.07 -21.41 -8.67
CA THR A 406 -6.25 -22.63 -8.56
C THR A 406 -5.89 -23.18 -9.94
N ALA A 407 -4.82 -23.97 -10.04
CA ALA A 407 -4.40 -24.61 -11.28
C ALA A 407 -5.53 -25.47 -11.89
N SER A 408 -6.29 -26.20 -11.05
CA SER A 408 -7.43 -27.02 -11.52
C SER A 408 -8.56 -26.15 -12.09
N ARG A 409 -8.83 -24.98 -11.49
CA ARG A 409 -9.83 -24.04 -12.00
C ARG A 409 -9.41 -23.42 -13.33
N LEU A 410 -8.14 -23.03 -13.46
CA LEU A 410 -7.59 -22.53 -14.72
C LEU A 410 -7.65 -23.58 -15.84
N ALA A 411 -7.35 -24.84 -15.51
CA ALA A 411 -7.50 -25.97 -16.45
C ALA A 411 -8.94 -26.12 -16.95
N LYS A 412 -9.92 -26.01 -16.04
CA LYS A 412 -11.34 -26.04 -16.39
C LYS A 412 -11.72 -24.85 -17.30
N TYR A 413 -11.34 -23.63 -16.93
CA TYR A 413 -11.62 -22.44 -17.78
C TYR A 413 -10.96 -22.53 -19.15
N ARG A 414 -9.79 -23.16 -19.25
CA ARG A 414 -9.14 -23.44 -20.54
C ARG A 414 -9.94 -24.44 -21.36
N ALA A 415 -10.37 -25.56 -20.74
CA ALA A 415 -11.19 -26.57 -21.43
C ALA A 415 -12.54 -26.01 -21.90
N ASP A 416 -13.13 -25.11 -21.11
CA ASP A 416 -14.39 -24.43 -21.43
C ASP A 416 -14.20 -23.28 -22.46
N GLY A 417 -12.98 -23.00 -22.96
CA GLY A 417 -12.67 -21.93 -23.92
C GLY A 417 -12.92 -20.51 -23.40
N LEU A 418 -12.80 -20.28 -22.09
CA LEU A 418 -13.11 -19.01 -21.45
C LEU A 418 -11.89 -18.11 -21.28
N LEU A 419 -10.66 -18.64 -21.38
CA LEU A 419 -9.45 -17.88 -21.15
C LEU A 419 -9.01 -17.11 -22.40
N LEU A 420 -8.46 -15.93 -22.16
CA LEU A 420 -7.85 -15.10 -23.19
C LEU A 420 -6.56 -15.77 -23.70
N GLU A 421 -6.40 -15.83 -25.01
CA GLU A 421 -5.22 -16.34 -25.69
C GLU A 421 -4.31 -15.21 -26.17
N SER A 422 -3.01 -15.44 -26.06
CA SER A 422 -1.97 -14.67 -26.73
C SER A 422 -1.69 -15.20 -28.14
N THR A 423 -0.89 -14.49 -28.92
CA THR A 423 -0.57 -14.84 -30.33
C THR A 423 0.15 -16.18 -30.50
N ASP A 424 0.87 -16.65 -29.47
CA ASP A 424 1.56 -17.96 -29.45
C ASP A 424 0.64 -19.11 -28.98
N GLY A 425 -0.67 -18.84 -28.84
CA GLY A 425 -1.67 -19.84 -28.42
C GLY A 425 -1.67 -20.15 -26.94
N LYS A 426 -0.83 -19.49 -26.14
CA LYS A 426 -0.87 -19.67 -24.69
C LYS A 426 -2.01 -18.90 -24.05
N THR A 427 -2.66 -19.50 -23.09
CA THR A 427 -3.70 -18.83 -22.29
C THR A 427 -3.08 -18.22 -21.03
N GLY A 428 -3.33 -16.92 -20.83
CA GLY A 428 -2.98 -16.23 -19.57
C GLY A 428 -4.05 -16.44 -18.48
N PRO A 429 -3.79 -15.94 -17.25
CA PRO A 429 -4.75 -16.01 -16.13
C PRO A 429 -5.81 -14.90 -16.26
N TRP A 430 -6.56 -14.89 -17.38
CA TRP A 430 -7.53 -13.86 -17.70
C TRP A 430 -8.71 -14.44 -18.48
N LEU A 431 -9.95 -14.16 -18.07
CA LEU A 431 -11.11 -14.47 -18.88
C LEU A 431 -11.15 -13.56 -20.11
N ASP A 432 -11.58 -14.09 -21.24
CA ASP A 432 -11.68 -13.33 -22.48
C ASP A 432 -12.90 -12.38 -22.47
N PRO A 433 -12.68 -11.05 -22.47
CA PRO A 433 -13.79 -10.09 -22.48
C PRO A 433 -14.71 -10.22 -23.70
N SER A 434 -14.24 -10.80 -24.80
CA SER A 434 -15.05 -11.04 -25.99
C SER A 434 -15.85 -12.35 -25.95
N SER A 435 -15.67 -13.19 -24.92
CA SER A 435 -16.45 -14.40 -24.69
C SER A 435 -17.79 -14.09 -24.02
N THR A 436 -18.90 -14.35 -24.72
CA THR A 436 -20.25 -14.19 -24.16
C THR A 436 -20.49 -15.11 -22.97
N ALA A 437 -19.90 -16.31 -22.96
CA ALA A 437 -20.00 -17.26 -21.86
C ALA A 437 -19.22 -16.75 -20.61
N ALA A 438 -18.03 -16.16 -20.78
CA ALA A 438 -17.30 -15.53 -19.67
C ALA A 438 -18.09 -14.34 -19.11
N ARG A 439 -18.64 -13.47 -19.98
CA ARG A 439 -19.49 -12.34 -19.59
C ARG A 439 -20.73 -12.78 -18.80
N ALA A 440 -21.46 -13.79 -19.29
CA ALA A 440 -22.64 -14.32 -18.59
C ALA A 440 -22.31 -14.83 -17.19
N LYS A 441 -21.15 -15.45 -16.99
CA LYS A 441 -20.69 -15.96 -15.70
C LYS A 441 -20.43 -14.80 -14.71
N ILE A 442 -19.85 -13.70 -15.17
CA ILE A 442 -19.60 -12.49 -14.35
C ILE A 442 -20.93 -11.79 -14.01
N VAL A 443 -21.84 -11.65 -14.99
CA VAL A 443 -23.18 -11.09 -14.75
C VAL A 443 -23.95 -11.90 -13.70
N LYS A 444 -23.86 -13.24 -13.76
CA LYS A 444 -24.47 -14.12 -12.75
C LYS A 444 -23.88 -13.86 -11.35
N ALA A 445 -22.56 -13.73 -11.23
CA ALA A 445 -21.94 -13.41 -9.95
C ALA A 445 -22.40 -12.03 -9.42
N ALA A 446 -22.48 -11.03 -10.28
CA ALA A 446 -23.00 -9.71 -9.93
C ALA A 446 -24.47 -9.76 -9.48
N GLU A 447 -25.31 -10.56 -10.15
CA GLU A 447 -26.71 -10.76 -9.76
C GLU A 447 -26.81 -11.40 -8.36
N GLU A 448 -26.05 -12.48 -8.12
CA GLU A 448 -26.09 -13.15 -6.81
C GLU A 448 -25.64 -12.22 -5.68
N LEU A 449 -24.59 -11.42 -5.87
CA LEU A 449 -24.14 -10.43 -4.89
C LEU A 449 -25.22 -9.37 -4.63
N LEU A 450 -25.80 -8.81 -5.67
CA LEU A 450 -26.80 -7.75 -5.56
C LEU A 450 -28.13 -8.24 -4.95
N VAL A 451 -28.52 -9.49 -5.19
CA VAL A 451 -29.82 -10.03 -4.74
C VAL A 451 -29.74 -10.68 -3.36
N LYS A 452 -28.65 -11.40 -3.08
CA LYS A 452 -28.51 -12.16 -1.83
C LYS A 452 -28.08 -11.32 -0.63
N TYR A 453 -27.36 -10.21 -0.88
CA TYR A 453 -26.77 -9.40 0.19
C TYR A 453 -27.41 -8.02 0.28
N ALA A 454 -27.54 -7.49 1.49
CA ALA A 454 -27.99 -6.12 1.74
C ALA A 454 -26.85 -5.10 1.49
N ILE A 455 -26.06 -5.27 0.44
CA ILE A 455 -25.02 -4.31 0.03
C ILE A 455 -25.67 -3.05 -0.55
N ASP A 456 -24.96 -1.92 -0.46
CA ASP A 456 -25.41 -0.62 -1.00
C ASP A 456 -25.05 -0.48 -2.48
N GLY A 457 -24.07 -1.23 -2.95
CA GLY A 457 -23.65 -1.25 -4.34
C GLY A 457 -22.74 -2.42 -4.71
N ILE A 458 -22.47 -2.53 -6.00
CA ILE A 458 -21.44 -3.40 -6.53
C ILE A 458 -20.31 -2.53 -7.09
N HIS A 459 -19.06 -2.92 -6.81
CA HIS A 459 -17.87 -2.23 -7.27
C HIS A 459 -17.08 -3.14 -8.22
N LEU A 460 -17.09 -2.80 -9.50
CA LEU A 460 -16.47 -3.60 -10.56
C LEU A 460 -14.99 -3.26 -10.68
N ASP A 461 -14.14 -4.27 -10.71
CA ASP A 461 -12.71 -4.10 -10.95
C ASP A 461 -12.20 -5.12 -11.95
N PHE A 462 -11.00 -4.88 -12.49
CA PHE A 462 -10.45 -5.68 -13.58
C PHE A 462 -11.43 -5.85 -14.75
N ILE A 463 -12.33 -4.86 -14.98
CA ILE A 463 -13.25 -4.79 -16.12
C ILE A 463 -12.54 -4.26 -17.35
N ARG A 464 -11.58 -5.02 -17.83
CA ARG A 464 -10.65 -4.61 -18.89
C ARG A 464 -9.90 -5.81 -19.46
N TYR A 465 -9.24 -5.61 -20.58
CA TYR A 465 -8.18 -6.51 -21.03
C TYR A 465 -6.93 -6.34 -20.14
N PRO A 466 -6.03 -7.35 -20.06
CA PRO A 466 -4.76 -7.20 -19.34
C PRO A 466 -3.85 -6.14 -20.02
N ASP A 467 -3.73 -6.21 -21.34
CA ASP A 467 -3.01 -5.30 -22.21
C ASP A 467 -3.50 -5.42 -23.66
N TYR A 468 -2.87 -4.69 -24.59
CA TYR A 468 -3.23 -4.79 -26.01
C TYR A 468 -2.68 -6.06 -26.66
N TYR A 469 -1.39 -6.30 -26.53
CA TYR A 469 -0.68 -7.34 -27.30
C TYR A 469 -0.96 -8.75 -26.80
N GLY A 470 -1.07 -8.96 -25.50
CA GLY A 470 -1.42 -10.25 -24.89
C GLY A 470 -2.83 -10.76 -25.21
N SER A 471 -3.63 -9.95 -25.91
CA SER A 471 -5.03 -10.26 -26.27
C SER A 471 -5.26 -10.58 -27.76
N LEU A 472 -4.19 -10.80 -28.55
CA LEU A 472 -4.29 -11.00 -29.99
C LEU A 472 -4.27 -12.47 -30.41
N GLY A 473 -4.84 -13.37 -29.61
CA GLY A 473 -4.91 -14.81 -29.92
C GLY A 473 -5.98 -15.15 -30.98
N LYS A 474 -6.04 -16.44 -31.31
CA LYS A 474 -6.94 -16.97 -32.34
C LYS A 474 -8.41 -16.66 -32.08
N GLY A 475 -8.88 -16.87 -30.84
CA GLY A 475 -10.27 -16.61 -30.47
C GLY A 475 -10.66 -15.13 -30.62
N THR A 476 -9.77 -14.19 -30.26
CA THR A 476 -9.97 -12.76 -30.51
C THR A 476 -10.07 -12.46 -32.01
N LYS A 477 -9.14 -13.01 -32.84
CA LYS A 477 -9.17 -12.83 -34.27
C LYS A 477 -10.52 -13.27 -34.89
N GLU A 478 -10.93 -14.50 -34.58
CA GLU A 478 -12.14 -15.10 -35.17
C GLU A 478 -13.40 -14.28 -34.81
N ARG A 479 -13.57 -13.89 -33.56
CA ARG A 479 -14.71 -13.08 -33.14
C ARG A 479 -14.68 -11.65 -33.68
N PHE A 480 -13.50 -11.06 -33.80
CA PHE A 480 -13.35 -9.75 -34.43
C PHE A 480 -13.68 -9.80 -35.92
N GLU A 481 -13.14 -10.77 -36.67
CA GLU A 481 -13.43 -10.98 -38.11
C GLU A 481 -14.92 -11.23 -38.35
N LEU A 482 -15.54 -12.05 -37.51
CA LEU A 482 -16.99 -12.28 -37.56
C LEU A 482 -17.78 -10.99 -37.37
N SER A 483 -17.40 -10.20 -36.40
CA SER A 483 -18.10 -8.93 -36.07
C SER A 483 -18.00 -7.87 -37.18
N ARG A 484 -16.91 -7.86 -37.94
CA ARG A 484 -16.68 -6.89 -39.02
C ARG A 484 -17.10 -7.44 -40.41
N GLY A 485 -17.49 -8.70 -40.47
CA GLY A 485 -17.85 -9.36 -41.76
C GLY A 485 -16.70 -9.48 -42.77
N LYS A 486 -15.45 -9.32 -42.36
CA LYS A 486 -14.28 -9.28 -43.22
C LYS A 486 -13.05 -9.89 -42.55
N LYS A 487 -12.28 -10.71 -43.29
CA LYS A 487 -11.00 -11.26 -42.81
C LYS A 487 -9.93 -10.21 -42.69
N VAL A 488 -8.96 -10.46 -41.78
CA VAL A 488 -7.72 -9.70 -41.66
C VAL A 488 -6.62 -10.47 -42.42
N ALA A 489 -5.98 -9.82 -43.38
CA ALA A 489 -5.06 -10.50 -44.30
C ALA A 489 -3.84 -11.07 -43.58
N SER A 490 -3.22 -10.27 -42.70
CA SER A 490 -2.07 -10.69 -41.90
C SER A 490 -2.33 -10.43 -40.40
N TRP A 491 -2.45 -11.50 -39.62
CA TRP A 491 -2.66 -11.43 -38.19
C TRP A 491 -1.47 -12.04 -37.42
N PRO A 492 -0.91 -11.39 -36.40
CA PRO A 492 -1.40 -10.15 -35.75
C PRO A 492 -0.85 -8.84 -36.35
N GLU A 493 -0.10 -8.87 -37.44
CA GLU A 493 0.65 -7.73 -37.94
C GLU A 493 -0.26 -6.56 -38.37
N ASP A 494 -1.36 -6.84 -39.04
CA ASP A 494 -2.32 -5.80 -39.43
C ASP A 494 -3.08 -5.23 -38.21
N ALA A 495 -3.27 -6.04 -37.15
CA ALA A 495 -3.86 -5.58 -35.91
C ALA A 495 -3.02 -4.50 -35.20
N LYS A 496 -1.73 -4.40 -35.53
CA LYS A 496 -0.80 -3.41 -34.98
C LYS A 496 -0.76 -2.12 -35.81
N LYS A 497 -1.46 -2.07 -36.96
CA LYS A 497 -1.42 -0.94 -37.89
C LYS A 497 -2.84 -0.47 -38.24
N SER A 498 -2.99 0.87 -38.42
CA SER A 498 -4.25 1.43 -38.94
C SER A 498 -4.48 1.02 -40.41
N PRO A 499 -5.74 0.77 -40.83
CA PRO A 499 -6.98 1.04 -40.06
C PRO A 499 -7.42 -0.06 -39.09
N VAL A 500 -6.92 -1.31 -39.25
CA VAL A 500 -7.34 -2.49 -38.46
C VAL A 500 -7.14 -2.29 -36.98
N PHE A 501 -6.02 -1.68 -36.59
CA PHE A 501 -5.76 -1.31 -35.20
C PHE A 501 -6.92 -0.51 -34.56
N ARG A 502 -7.35 0.57 -35.22
CA ARG A 502 -8.44 1.43 -34.70
C ARG A 502 -9.78 0.71 -34.66
N GLU A 503 -10.06 -0.16 -35.61
CA GLU A 503 -11.27 -0.99 -35.63
C GLU A 503 -11.26 -1.99 -34.48
N LEU A 504 -10.13 -2.65 -34.26
CA LEU A 504 -9.95 -3.61 -33.17
C LEU A 504 -10.04 -2.93 -31.78
N VAL A 505 -9.44 -1.75 -31.60
CA VAL A 505 -9.57 -0.97 -30.36
C VAL A 505 -11.04 -0.68 -30.07
N ARG A 506 -11.79 -0.17 -31.05
CA ARG A 506 -13.24 0.09 -30.89
C ARG A 506 -14.01 -1.19 -30.53
N TRP A 507 -13.72 -2.29 -31.23
CA TRP A 507 -14.38 -3.55 -30.95
C TRP A 507 -14.07 -4.10 -29.55
N ARG A 508 -12.81 -4.09 -29.13
CA ARG A 508 -12.41 -4.49 -27.76
C ARG A 508 -13.10 -3.63 -26.70
N THR A 509 -13.13 -2.33 -26.88
CA THR A 509 -13.82 -1.39 -25.99
C THR A 509 -15.32 -1.70 -25.89
N ALA A 510 -15.95 -2.05 -27.01
CA ALA A 510 -17.35 -2.46 -27.02
C ALA A 510 -17.58 -3.77 -26.23
N GLN A 511 -16.64 -4.73 -26.26
CA GLN A 511 -16.77 -5.97 -25.49
C GLN A 511 -16.74 -5.71 -23.97
N VAL A 512 -15.82 -4.86 -23.51
CA VAL A 512 -15.74 -4.46 -22.10
C VAL A 512 -16.98 -3.66 -21.68
N THR A 513 -17.39 -2.69 -22.49
CA THR A 513 -18.59 -1.87 -22.24
C THR A 513 -19.87 -2.72 -22.16
N ALA A 514 -19.97 -3.78 -23.00
CA ALA A 514 -21.11 -4.68 -22.97
C ALA A 514 -21.28 -5.38 -21.61
N LEU A 515 -20.21 -5.79 -20.93
CA LEU A 515 -20.31 -6.34 -19.56
C LEU A 515 -20.92 -5.31 -18.60
N VAL A 516 -20.43 -4.08 -18.62
CA VAL A 516 -20.91 -3.01 -17.73
C VAL A 516 -22.40 -2.69 -17.99
N ALA A 517 -22.79 -2.62 -19.26
CA ALA A 517 -24.18 -2.40 -19.68
C ALA A 517 -25.09 -3.56 -19.27
N ASP A 518 -24.66 -4.81 -19.42
CA ASP A 518 -25.42 -6.00 -19.01
C ASP A 518 -25.63 -6.02 -17.48
N ILE A 519 -24.58 -5.70 -16.68
CA ILE A 519 -24.69 -5.59 -15.23
C ILE A 519 -25.64 -4.46 -14.84
N ARG A 520 -25.57 -3.29 -15.48
CA ARG A 520 -26.50 -2.20 -15.23
C ARG A 520 -27.95 -2.59 -15.56
N THR A 521 -28.17 -3.26 -16.69
CA THR A 521 -29.50 -3.73 -17.09
C THR A 521 -30.06 -4.74 -16.08
N MET A 522 -29.26 -5.69 -15.66
CA MET A 522 -29.61 -6.67 -14.63
C MET A 522 -29.88 -5.97 -13.29
N GLN A 523 -29.03 -5.04 -12.85
CA GLN A 523 -29.18 -4.30 -11.59
C GLN A 523 -30.49 -3.51 -11.56
N ARG A 524 -30.85 -2.77 -12.63
CA ARG A 524 -32.10 -2.02 -12.70
C ARG A 524 -33.32 -2.91 -12.54
N ARG A 525 -33.26 -4.13 -13.06
CA ARG A 525 -34.36 -5.10 -13.00
C ARG A 525 -34.41 -5.85 -11.66
N ARG A 526 -33.26 -6.27 -11.11
CA ARG A 526 -33.19 -7.23 -10.00
C ARG A 526 -32.86 -6.60 -8.64
N ALA A 527 -32.21 -5.45 -8.64
CA ALA A 527 -31.80 -4.75 -7.43
C ALA A 527 -31.85 -3.22 -7.63
N PRO A 528 -33.03 -2.66 -7.96
CA PRO A 528 -33.18 -1.22 -8.18
C PRO A 528 -32.74 -0.45 -6.93
N GLY A 529 -32.12 0.72 -7.13
CA GLY A 529 -31.62 1.57 -6.05
C GLY A 529 -30.19 1.23 -5.55
N LYS A 530 -29.63 0.05 -5.86
CA LYS A 530 -28.24 -0.25 -5.53
C LYS A 530 -27.28 0.38 -6.55
N LEU A 531 -26.13 0.86 -6.08
CA LEU A 531 -25.16 1.53 -6.94
C LEU A 531 -24.34 0.52 -7.78
N VAL A 532 -23.95 0.94 -8.98
CA VAL A 532 -22.93 0.28 -9.80
C VAL A 532 -21.75 1.23 -9.91
N THR A 533 -20.60 0.84 -9.37
CA THR A 533 -19.38 1.64 -9.37
C THR A 533 -18.23 0.84 -10.00
N ALA A 534 -17.16 1.50 -10.39
CA ALA A 534 -16.06 0.83 -11.07
C ALA A 534 -14.68 1.40 -10.70
N ALA A 535 -13.74 0.53 -10.33
CA ALA A 535 -12.32 0.83 -10.33
C ALA A 535 -11.82 0.89 -11.78
N VAL A 536 -11.15 1.98 -12.14
CA VAL A 536 -10.74 2.25 -13.51
C VAL A 536 -9.31 2.77 -13.57
N LEU A 537 -8.64 2.57 -14.71
CA LEU A 537 -7.29 3.13 -14.87
C LEU A 537 -7.34 4.66 -14.99
N GLY A 538 -6.46 5.33 -14.25
CA GLY A 538 -6.40 6.79 -14.21
C GLY A 538 -5.96 7.45 -15.51
N LYS A 539 -5.14 6.78 -16.34
CA LYS A 539 -4.59 7.34 -17.59
C LYS A 539 -5.62 7.32 -18.73
N TYR A 540 -6.59 8.21 -18.65
CA TYR A 540 -7.57 8.43 -19.73
C TYR A 540 -7.03 9.48 -20.73
N PRO A 541 -7.19 9.33 -22.06
CA PRO A 541 -7.89 8.26 -22.79
C PRO A 541 -7.03 7.02 -23.11
N THR A 542 -5.76 6.96 -22.71
CA THR A 542 -4.85 5.85 -23.05
C THR A 542 -5.40 4.47 -22.63
N CYS A 543 -6.19 4.41 -21.57
CA CYS A 543 -6.83 3.17 -21.11
C CYS A 543 -7.85 2.59 -22.12
N ILE A 544 -8.39 3.40 -23.03
CA ILE A 544 -9.26 2.92 -24.10
C ILE A 544 -8.46 2.02 -25.06
N GLU A 545 -7.32 2.52 -25.50
CA GLU A 545 -6.47 1.80 -26.44
C GLU A 545 -5.79 0.59 -25.79
N SER A 546 -5.18 0.79 -24.64
CA SER A 546 -4.37 -0.24 -23.98
C SER A 546 -5.21 -1.41 -23.45
N VAL A 547 -6.35 -1.15 -22.83
CA VAL A 547 -7.14 -2.17 -22.11
C VAL A 547 -8.64 -2.18 -22.43
N GLY A 548 -9.11 -1.35 -23.35
CA GLY A 548 -10.51 -1.30 -23.76
C GLY A 548 -11.45 -0.64 -22.74
N GLN A 549 -10.96 0.24 -21.87
CA GLN A 549 -11.72 0.79 -20.76
C GLN A 549 -12.12 2.25 -21.01
N ASP A 550 -13.32 2.49 -21.58
CA ASP A 550 -13.89 3.82 -21.83
C ASP A 550 -14.87 4.22 -20.71
N TRP A 551 -14.33 4.42 -19.52
CA TRP A 551 -15.12 4.67 -18.33
C TRP A 551 -15.84 6.03 -18.30
N MET A 552 -15.36 7.03 -19.04
CA MET A 552 -16.08 8.30 -19.17
C MET A 552 -17.39 8.11 -19.92
N SER A 553 -17.39 7.34 -21.01
CA SER A 553 -18.61 6.96 -21.72
C SER A 553 -19.56 6.18 -20.83
N TRP A 554 -19.06 5.31 -19.94
CA TRP A 554 -19.94 4.58 -19.01
C TRP A 554 -20.66 5.50 -18.03
N LEU A 555 -20.00 6.57 -17.56
CA LEU A 555 -20.63 7.61 -16.76
C LEU A 555 -21.66 8.39 -17.58
N GLU A 556 -21.32 8.82 -18.78
CA GLU A 556 -22.20 9.61 -19.66
C GLU A 556 -23.46 8.82 -20.06
N CYS A 557 -23.31 7.51 -20.36
CA CYS A 557 -24.43 6.62 -20.68
C CYS A 557 -25.22 6.14 -19.42
N GLY A 558 -24.76 6.45 -18.20
CA GLY A 558 -25.39 6.00 -16.98
C GLY A 558 -25.26 4.51 -16.71
N TYR A 559 -24.23 3.85 -17.25
CA TYR A 559 -23.93 2.46 -16.96
C TYR A 559 -23.29 2.27 -15.58
N ILE A 560 -22.53 3.26 -15.10
CA ILE A 560 -22.03 3.31 -13.73
C ILE A 560 -22.48 4.61 -13.06
N ASP A 561 -22.64 4.58 -11.73
CA ASP A 561 -22.98 5.74 -10.92
C ASP A 561 -21.75 6.57 -10.58
N TYR A 562 -20.65 5.89 -10.22
CA TYR A 562 -19.35 6.52 -9.92
C TYR A 562 -18.21 5.72 -10.51
N ALA A 563 -17.21 6.44 -11.04
CA ALA A 563 -15.91 5.89 -11.42
C ALA A 563 -14.88 6.19 -10.33
N TYR A 564 -14.01 5.21 -10.05
CA TYR A 564 -12.93 5.29 -9.08
C TYR A 564 -11.57 5.15 -9.82
N PRO A 565 -11.05 6.25 -10.43
CA PRO A 565 -9.77 6.19 -11.11
C PRO A 565 -8.64 5.89 -10.13
N MET A 566 -7.87 4.83 -10.38
CA MET A 566 -6.70 4.43 -9.60
C MET A 566 -5.51 5.33 -9.96
N ASN A 567 -5.44 6.50 -9.32
CA ASN A 567 -4.41 7.53 -9.55
C ASN A 567 -3.24 7.33 -8.56
N TYR A 568 -2.69 6.10 -8.49
CA TYR A 568 -1.65 5.74 -7.52
C TYR A 568 -0.30 6.32 -7.92
N MET A 569 0.09 7.43 -7.32
CA MET A 569 1.37 8.10 -7.56
C MET A 569 1.77 9.06 -6.43
N GLU A 570 3.07 9.25 -6.26
CA GLU A 570 3.67 10.16 -5.28
C GLU A 570 3.84 11.59 -5.85
N ASP A 571 4.02 11.70 -7.17
CA ASP A 571 4.28 12.97 -7.86
C ASP A 571 2.98 13.77 -8.04
N MET A 572 2.82 14.84 -7.26
CA MET A 572 1.64 15.72 -7.31
C MET A 572 1.44 16.43 -8.66
N ALA A 573 2.50 16.72 -9.41
CA ALA A 573 2.37 17.34 -10.73
C ALA A 573 1.72 16.39 -11.72
N LYS A 574 2.17 15.13 -11.76
CA LYS A 574 1.57 14.06 -12.57
C LYS A 574 0.15 13.73 -12.10
N TYR A 575 -0.08 13.72 -10.77
CA TYR A 575 -1.42 13.54 -10.21
C TYR A 575 -2.40 14.60 -10.72
N THR A 576 -2.00 15.87 -10.63
CA THR A 576 -2.80 17.01 -11.11
C THR A 576 -3.01 16.97 -12.63
N GLU A 577 -2.02 16.54 -13.40
CA GLU A 577 -2.14 16.33 -14.85
C GLU A 577 -3.26 15.32 -15.17
N LEU A 578 -3.28 14.15 -14.50
CA LEU A 578 -4.38 13.18 -14.67
C LEU A 578 -5.74 13.79 -14.32
N LEU A 579 -5.84 14.51 -13.20
CA LEU A 579 -7.09 15.14 -12.79
C LEU A 579 -7.58 16.19 -13.80
N SER A 580 -6.68 16.91 -14.45
CA SER A 580 -7.03 17.91 -15.46
C SER A 580 -7.82 17.35 -16.64
N VAL A 581 -7.60 16.07 -16.95
CA VAL A 581 -8.37 15.33 -17.97
C VAL A 581 -9.63 14.72 -17.37
N GLN A 582 -9.52 14.03 -16.24
CA GLN A 582 -10.60 13.29 -15.60
C GLN A 582 -11.75 14.19 -15.13
N LEU A 583 -11.43 15.40 -14.63
CA LEU A 583 -12.38 16.33 -14.04
C LEU A 583 -12.74 17.51 -14.96
N LYS A 584 -12.36 17.43 -16.26
CA LYS A 584 -12.61 18.49 -17.23
C LYS A 584 -14.11 18.77 -17.45
N LYS A 585 -14.91 17.70 -17.57
CA LYS A 585 -16.36 17.79 -17.77
C LYS A 585 -17.07 17.77 -16.42
N ARG A 586 -17.85 18.80 -16.09
CA ARG A 586 -18.52 18.94 -14.79
C ARG A 586 -19.46 17.77 -14.45
N ASN A 587 -20.24 17.30 -15.42
CA ASN A 587 -21.17 16.17 -15.25
C ASN A 587 -20.46 14.83 -15.02
N VAL A 588 -19.20 14.72 -15.44
CA VAL A 588 -18.30 13.58 -15.15
C VAL A 588 -17.64 13.79 -13.78
N ALA A 589 -17.05 14.97 -13.53
CA ALA A 589 -16.32 15.29 -12.31
C ALA A 589 -17.11 14.97 -11.02
N THR A 590 -18.39 15.38 -10.96
CA THR A 590 -19.28 15.13 -9.81
C THR A 590 -19.63 13.64 -9.61
N ARG A 591 -19.14 12.75 -10.45
CA ARG A 591 -19.31 11.30 -10.38
C ARG A 591 -17.96 10.55 -10.39
N VAL A 592 -16.88 11.28 -10.15
CA VAL A 592 -15.53 10.71 -9.93
C VAL A 592 -15.24 10.68 -8.43
N VAL A 593 -14.84 9.53 -7.93
CA VAL A 593 -14.26 9.32 -6.60
C VAL A 593 -12.79 8.98 -6.79
N GLY A 594 -11.90 9.93 -6.54
CA GLY A 594 -10.49 9.76 -6.86
C GLY A 594 -9.81 8.70 -5.99
N GLY A 595 -9.23 7.68 -6.62
CA GLY A 595 -8.44 6.67 -5.92
C GLY A 595 -7.07 7.21 -5.53
N ILE A 596 -6.72 7.10 -4.25
CA ILE A 596 -5.46 7.54 -3.64
C ILE A 596 -4.71 6.32 -3.13
N GLY A 597 -3.55 6.04 -3.71
CA GLY A 597 -2.70 4.91 -3.34
C GLY A 597 -1.83 5.21 -2.14
N VAL A 598 -2.37 5.06 -0.93
CA VAL A 598 -1.62 5.29 0.33
C VAL A 598 -0.50 4.27 0.49
N THR A 599 -0.83 2.99 0.30
CA THR A 599 0.08 1.85 0.43
C THR A 599 0.08 0.94 -0.81
N ALA A 600 -0.21 1.54 -1.98
CA ALA A 600 -0.14 0.83 -3.25
C ALA A 600 1.30 0.46 -3.63
N ALA A 601 1.46 -0.47 -4.58
CA ALA A 601 2.78 -0.83 -5.09
C ALA A 601 3.46 0.36 -5.81
N GLU A 602 2.65 1.23 -6.42
CA GLU A 602 3.08 2.38 -7.21
C GLU A 602 3.31 3.65 -6.39
N SER A 603 2.78 3.72 -5.16
CA SER A 603 2.87 4.92 -4.32
C SER A 603 2.83 4.62 -2.82
N ARG A 604 3.58 5.40 -2.07
CA ARG A 604 3.59 5.44 -0.61
C ARG A 604 3.45 6.89 -0.18
N LEU A 605 2.33 7.22 0.45
CA LEU A 605 1.98 8.60 0.77
C LEU A 605 1.99 8.81 2.28
N GLU A 606 2.50 9.97 2.70
CA GLU A 606 2.31 10.48 4.04
C GLU A 606 0.98 11.25 4.15
N ALA A 607 0.56 11.58 5.36
CA ALA A 607 -0.78 12.15 5.56
C ALA A 607 -0.97 13.52 4.90
N ASP A 608 0.06 14.34 4.80
CA ASP A 608 -0.01 15.62 4.11
C ASP A 608 -0.07 15.46 2.59
N ASP A 609 0.60 14.46 2.00
CA ASP A 609 0.45 14.11 0.58
C ASP A 609 -0.99 13.69 0.27
N VAL A 610 -1.58 12.86 1.15
CA VAL A 610 -2.99 12.44 1.03
C VAL A 610 -3.91 13.65 1.08
N ILE A 611 -3.68 14.58 2.01
CA ILE A 611 -4.44 15.84 2.10
C ILE A 611 -4.31 16.65 0.81
N ASP A 612 -3.11 16.78 0.26
CA ASP A 612 -2.86 17.52 -0.98
C ASP A 612 -3.61 16.89 -2.17
N GLN A 613 -3.62 15.55 -2.28
CA GLN A 613 -4.37 14.85 -3.31
C GLN A 613 -5.89 15.00 -3.13
N ILE A 614 -6.40 14.96 -1.89
CA ILE A 614 -7.82 15.22 -1.61
C ILE A 614 -8.18 16.66 -1.98
N ASN A 615 -7.34 17.65 -1.66
CA ASN A 615 -7.59 19.05 -2.01
C ASN A 615 -7.58 19.28 -3.53
N ALA A 616 -6.74 18.57 -4.28
CA ALA A 616 -6.76 18.60 -5.74
C ALA A 616 -8.07 18.02 -6.32
N LEU A 617 -8.56 16.91 -5.78
CA LEU A 617 -9.87 16.33 -6.15
C LEU A 617 -11.01 17.30 -5.86
N ARG A 618 -11.03 17.93 -4.69
CA ARG A 618 -12.03 18.92 -4.27
C ARG A 618 -12.02 20.15 -5.17
N SER A 619 -10.83 20.63 -5.54
CA SER A 619 -10.68 21.75 -6.48
C SER A 619 -11.28 21.44 -7.86
N GLY A 620 -11.20 20.19 -8.30
CA GLY A 620 -11.82 19.67 -9.51
C GLY A 620 -13.30 19.27 -9.34
N ARG A 621 -13.88 19.46 -8.15
CA ARG A 621 -15.29 19.10 -7.82
C ARG A 621 -15.60 17.60 -7.94
N ALA A 622 -14.63 16.75 -7.61
CA ALA A 622 -14.87 15.31 -7.51
C ALA A 622 -15.93 14.99 -6.45
N ALA A 623 -16.61 13.85 -6.58
CA ALA A 623 -17.62 13.39 -5.61
C ALA A 623 -16.99 12.99 -4.26
N GLY A 624 -15.70 12.71 -4.25
CA GLY A 624 -14.97 12.31 -3.07
C GLY A 624 -13.66 11.61 -3.39
N PHE A 625 -13.21 10.81 -2.45
CA PHE A 625 -11.95 10.06 -2.55
C PHE A 625 -12.08 8.64 -2.00
N ALA A 626 -11.21 7.75 -2.43
CA ALA A 626 -11.09 6.39 -1.93
C ALA A 626 -9.64 6.06 -1.64
N LEU A 627 -9.35 5.51 -0.45
CA LEU A 627 -8.02 5.22 0.03
C LEU A 627 -7.67 3.75 -0.20
N PHE A 628 -6.54 3.47 -0.83
CA PHE A 628 -6.04 2.13 -1.07
C PHE A 628 -4.73 1.90 -0.28
N ASP A 629 -4.68 0.87 0.64
CA ASP A 629 -5.82 0.07 1.01
C ASP A 629 -6.03 0.10 2.55
N LEU A 630 -6.99 -0.65 3.04
CA LEU A 630 -7.29 -0.77 4.47
C LEU A 630 -6.23 -1.60 5.18
N ASP A 631 -5.19 -0.95 5.63
CA ASP A 631 -4.09 -1.56 6.37
C ASP A 631 -3.74 -0.80 7.66
N THR A 632 -2.68 -1.25 8.32
CA THR A 632 -2.22 -0.62 9.57
C THR A 632 -1.67 0.78 9.36
N THR A 633 -0.98 1.03 8.26
CA THR A 633 -0.42 2.35 7.93
C THR A 633 -1.55 3.36 7.75
N LEU A 634 -2.56 3.00 6.95
CA LEU A 634 -3.72 3.86 6.76
C LEU A 634 -4.37 4.24 8.10
N VAL A 635 -4.62 3.25 8.96
CA VAL A 635 -5.37 3.46 10.22
C VAL A 635 -4.54 4.14 11.29
N LYS A 636 -3.23 3.90 11.34
CA LYS A 636 -2.35 4.42 12.39
C LYS A 636 -1.75 5.79 12.05
N ASP A 637 -1.40 6.00 10.79
CA ASP A 637 -0.60 7.15 10.39
C ASP A 637 -1.43 8.19 9.59
N ILE A 638 -2.45 7.78 8.85
CA ILE A 638 -3.21 8.65 7.94
C ILE A 638 -4.57 9.08 8.50
N LEU A 639 -5.43 8.12 8.85
CA LEU A 639 -6.79 8.44 9.29
C LEU A 639 -6.87 9.35 10.53
N PRO A 640 -5.96 9.25 11.54
CA PRO A 640 -5.96 10.18 12.66
C PRO A 640 -5.76 11.63 12.24
N VAL A 641 -4.92 11.90 11.24
CA VAL A 641 -4.67 13.25 10.71
C VAL A 641 -5.86 13.75 9.91
N LEU A 642 -6.43 12.91 9.02
CA LEU A 642 -7.64 13.28 8.25
C LEU A 642 -8.81 13.62 9.17
N ARG A 643 -8.94 12.94 10.31
CA ARG A 643 -9.97 13.19 11.33
C ARG A 643 -9.84 14.57 11.98
N LEU A 644 -8.68 15.18 11.98
CA LEU A 644 -8.52 16.53 12.55
C LEU A 644 -9.28 17.61 11.75
N GLY A 645 -9.62 17.32 10.50
CA GLY A 645 -10.33 18.27 9.63
C GLY A 645 -11.12 17.65 8.50
N ILE A 646 -10.47 16.95 7.55
CA ILE A 646 -11.10 16.44 6.32
C ILE A 646 -12.32 15.55 6.61
N THR A 647 -12.20 14.67 7.59
CA THR A 647 -13.25 13.70 7.92
C THR A 647 -13.94 13.99 9.26
N ASP A 648 -13.75 15.17 9.84
CA ASP A 648 -14.37 15.63 11.10
C ASP A 648 -15.86 16.00 10.89
N VAL A 649 -16.66 15.00 10.57
CA VAL A 649 -18.11 15.19 10.27
C VAL A 649 -18.94 15.50 11.51
N ALA A 650 -18.46 15.25 12.72
CA ALA A 650 -19.16 15.54 13.96
C ALA A 650 -19.40 17.05 14.16
N ASN A 651 -18.58 17.90 13.53
CA ASN A 651 -18.69 19.35 13.58
C ASN A 651 -19.37 19.99 12.35
N VAL A 652 -19.89 19.18 11.41
CA VAL A 652 -20.69 19.67 10.30
C VAL A 652 -22.13 19.80 10.78
N ARG A 653 -22.62 21.03 11.00
CA ARG A 653 -24.06 21.27 11.10
C ARG A 653 -24.65 20.89 9.75
N GLU A 654 -25.52 19.87 9.71
CA GLU A 654 -26.33 19.61 8.53
C GLU A 654 -27.02 20.92 8.13
N PRO A 655 -26.98 21.32 6.85
CA PRO A 655 -27.82 22.40 6.40
C PRO A 655 -29.25 22.01 6.76
N LYS A 656 -29.93 22.85 7.59
CA LYS A 656 -31.38 22.68 7.83
C LYS A 656 -32.03 22.44 6.48
N ALA A 657 -32.69 21.30 6.32
CA ALA A 657 -33.47 21.01 5.14
C ALA A 657 -34.35 22.25 4.88
N ALA A 658 -34.08 22.93 3.75
CA ALA A 658 -34.95 23.99 3.29
C ALA A 658 -36.33 23.35 3.13
N GLY A 659 -37.28 23.76 3.97
CA GLY A 659 -38.62 23.22 3.96
C GLY A 659 -39.16 23.22 2.54
N ARG A 660 -39.77 22.10 2.15
CA ARG A 660 -40.54 21.96 0.92
C ARG A 660 -41.77 22.87 0.98
#